data_7999083eda69d9480dbc31db3061f960
#
_entry.id   7999083eda69d9480dbc31db3061f960
#
_cell.length_a   1.000
_cell.length_b   1.000
_cell.length_c   1.000
_cell.angle_alpha   90.00
_cell.angle_beta   90.00
_cell.angle_gamma   90.00
#
_symmetry.space_group_name_H-M   'P 1'
#
loop_
_entity.id
_entity.type
_entity.pdbx_description
1 polymer ?
#
loop_
_entity_poly.entity_id
_entity_poly.type
_entity_poly.pdbx_seq_one_letter_code
_entity_poly.pdbx_strand_id
1 'polypeptide(L)'
;MKISNNRRVLNAAIMASVAGAALVCAPSAFAQAAPQAAAEPNDDAATAAIVVLGTRRTDRSVVDSASPIDVIGAAELNTQPASNLLDVVRNLIPSFYVGQNSISDASTFVRSPSLRGLPADNILVQLNGKRLNRSALVQVYNGSDTALGFGSQGADISSIPAIAIKSLQVLREGATAQYGSDAIGGVLNYGLRDNAGVELQARYGQFYEGDGQSIQLAGNVGFKLGDRGFVNFSGEFINDRQTSRGATRASALVFAQQNPALASQLPNFPGPVQIWGNSPSEGYKLVLNSAYEVTPESKVYFFGNIAQSNGNQSFNYRLSQRTPFALEINDGTGTPATSRPNSNGAFRTPVYLTPCPAGNATCPTGGFVKDGNVFNFSTLYPAGFTPRFLGQNNEATGTIGFKGTSGTNFTYDISGTLARNTLDLSMTNSFNASFGPDTQTSFKFGKLIQSELNVNLDLTYALEAGLASPITFSAGAEYRREKYETTQGDVQSYAAGPYASQPLYVQTAPGVFTRSVVNGAPETNSFLPAASGYGGNSAPSSLKQTNFALYLGAEADVTDKLTFGATGRYERYNTFGGVFVGKVNAIYKIVDQFSVRGTFGTGFHAPSPGQVNTEILTTAFRAGTGEQVQTGTYRVNSPISQYFGARQLGPERSTNFGAGFVFNPNSALTLTVDGYIIKVRNRIGISRVFTVTADDLAALPALSAVGEGGDVQYFTNGFDTNTKGVDVVGNYRTELGTGKLNLTLAYNYNRSDVTRANPGTISDERRRDISNFAPKHRIVGSANYLINDFTINARANYFGSWTASDYPTNTPLVDQTFGAKVTADFDISYTYNEKYTLTLGANNLFNTRPDRIAPSTTNPLFALTNATGDGQIYPRSGGPFGFNGGFWYVRARVVY
;
A
#
# COMPACT_ATOMS: atom_id res chain seq x y z
N MET A 1 -5.79 -26.18 18.32
CA MET A 1 -5.90 -25.00 19.21
C MET A 1 -4.83 -24.91 20.32
N LYS A 2 -3.91 -25.85 20.47
CA LYS A 2 -2.83 -25.83 21.51
C LYS A 2 -1.42 -25.42 21.00
N ILE A 3 -1.19 -25.27 19.70
CA ILE A 3 0.14 -24.94 19.13
C ILE A 3 0.35 -23.44 18.94
N SER A 4 -0.72 -22.62 18.91
CA SER A 4 -0.60 -21.18 18.73
C SER A 4 -0.19 -20.41 19.99
N ASN A 5 -0.49 -20.94 21.17
CA ASN A 5 -0.14 -20.28 22.45
C ASN A 5 1.34 -20.38 22.80
N ASN A 6 2.02 -21.48 22.42
CA ASN A 6 3.44 -21.63 22.73
C ASN A 6 4.36 -20.72 21.91
N ARG A 7 3.96 -20.34 20.67
CA ARG A 7 4.71 -19.36 19.87
C ARG A 7 4.55 -17.92 20.40
N ARG A 8 3.35 -17.58 20.91
CA ARG A 8 3.11 -16.26 21.54
C ARG A 8 3.92 -16.06 22.82
N VAL A 9 4.04 -17.10 23.64
CA VAL A 9 4.84 -17.09 24.87
C VAL A 9 6.34 -17.06 24.54
N LEU A 10 6.77 -17.76 23.51
CA LEU A 10 8.18 -17.76 23.08
C LEU A 10 8.59 -16.41 22.48
N ASN A 11 7.73 -15.76 21.68
CA ASN A 11 8.02 -14.44 21.12
C ASN A 11 8.00 -13.34 22.21
N ALA A 12 7.09 -13.42 23.17
CA ALA A 12 7.08 -12.54 24.33
C ALA A 12 8.30 -12.77 25.25
N ALA A 13 8.75 -14.02 25.42
CA ALA A 13 9.92 -14.36 26.19
C ALA A 13 11.23 -13.91 25.53
N ILE A 14 11.33 -13.98 24.19
CA ILE A 14 12.49 -13.46 23.44
C ILE A 14 12.55 -11.93 23.52
N MET A 15 11.41 -11.23 23.45
CA MET A 15 11.35 -9.78 23.60
C MET A 15 11.63 -9.34 25.04
N ALA A 16 11.13 -10.07 26.05
CA ALA A 16 11.43 -9.82 27.46
C ALA A 16 12.91 -10.10 27.80
N SER A 17 13.53 -11.10 27.17
CA SER A 17 14.94 -11.40 27.36
C SER A 17 15.87 -10.37 26.67
N VAL A 18 15.47 -9.81 25.54
CA VAL A 18 16.23 -8.72 24.87
C VAL A 18 16.09 -7.41 25.67
N ALA A 19 14.90 -7.10 26.18
CA ALA A 19 14.69 -5.95 27.07
C ALA A 19 15.36 -6.14 28.44
N GLY A 20 15.33 -7.35 28.99
CA GLY A 20 16.00 -7.70 30.25
C GLY A 20 17.52 -7.77 30.14
N ALA A 21 18.06 -8.24 29.01
CA ALA A 21 19.52 -8.25 28.78
C ALA A 21 20.09 -6.83 28.61
N ALA A 22 19.31 -5.89 28.06
CA ALA A 22 19.71 -4.47 28.00
C ALA A 22 19.71 -3.79 29.37
N LEU A 23 18.93 -4.28 30.34
CA LEU A 23 18.88 -3.77 31.70
C LEU A 23 19.91 -4.39 32.66
N VAL A 24 20.42 -5.61 32.35
CA VAL A 24 21.35 -6.34 33.23
C VAL A 24 22.82 -6.19 32.77
N CYS A 25 23.07 -5.73 31.52
CA CYS A 25 24.42 -5.45 31.03
C CYS A 25 24.84 -3.98 31.14
N ALA A 26 24.35 -3.22 32.16
CA ALA A 26 24.95 -1.96 32.51
C ALA A 26 26.16 -2.24 33.42
N PRO A 27 27.40 -2.23 32.90
CA PRO A 27 28.57 -2.28 33.76
C PRO A 27 28.60 -0.97 34.58
N SER A 28 28.92 -1.08 35.82
CA SER A 28 29.20 -0.03 36.82
C SER A 28 30.41 0.86 36.44
N ALA A 29 30.53 1.28 35.18
CA ALA A 29 31.64 2.08 34.65
C ALA A 29 31.20 3.46 34.13
N PHE A 30 30.01 3.96 34.51
CA PHE A 30 29.57 5.32 34.21
C PHE A 30 29.70 6.23 35.46
N ALA A 31 30.89 6.25 36.08
CA ALA A 31 31.23 7.30 36.99
C ALA A 31 32.39 8.09 36.43
N GLN A 32 32.17 9.37 36.18
CA GLN A 32 33.09 10.43 35.76
C GLN A 32 33.30 10.68 34.28
N ALA A 33 32.31 11.27 33.60
CA ALA A 33 32.54 12.42 32.75
C ALA A 33 31.47 13.47 33.12
N ALA A 34 31.90 14.67 33.41
CA ALA A 34 31.02 15.81 33.63
C ALA A 34 30.06 15.95 32.44
N PRO A 35 28.80 16.36 32.70
CA PRO A 35 27.87 16.55 31.59
C PRO A 35 28.41 17.67 30.72
N GLN A 36 28.92 17.34 29.57
CA GLN A 36 28.96 18.27 28.47
C GLN A 36 27.49 18.58 28.19
N ALA A 37 27.08 19.84 28.40
CA ALA A 37 25.75 20.30 28.13
C ALA A 37 25.29 19.67 26.80
N ALA A 38 24.20 18.91 26.83
CA ALA A 38 23.58 18.42 25.62
C ALA A 38 23.39 19.66 24.75
N ALA A 39 24.03 19.68 23.57
CA ALA A 39 23.82 20.75 22.64
C ALA A 39 22.31 20.86 22.46
N GLU A 40 21.76 22.01 22.77
CA GLU A 40 20.36 22.34 22.47
C GLU A 40 20.13 21.87 21.02
N PRO A 41 19.01 21.23 20.67
CA PRO A 41 18.71 20.95 19.29
C PRO A 41 18.71 22.29 18.58
N ASN A 42 19.75 22.54 17.79
CA ASN A 42 19.89 23.77 17.01
C ASN A 42 18.70 23.83 16.06
N ASP A 43 17.71 24.64 16.39
CA ASP A 43 16.51 24.89 15.56
C ASP A 43 16.85 25.48 14.18
N ASP A 44 18.07 25.96 13.99
CA ASP A 44 18.61 26.35 12.68
C ASP A 44 18.86 25.17 11.74
N ALA A 45 18.79 23.91 12.26
CA ALA A 45 19.16 22.71 11.50
C ALA A 45 18.23 22.40 10.30
N ALA A 46 16.98 22.88 10.28
CA ALA A 46 16.08 22.53 9.18
C ALA A 46 16.30 23.40 7.92
N THR A 47 16.73 24.66 8.06
CA THR A 47 17.12 25.52 6.96
C THR A 47 18.57 25.30 6.52
N ALA A 48 19.43 24.88 7.44
CA ALA A 48 20.82 24.51 7.21
C ALA A 48 21.04 23.00 6.94
N ALA A 49 19.96 22.19 6.87
CA ALA A 49 20.08 20.77 6.63
C ALA A 49 20.73 20.52 5.26
N ILE A 50 21.84 19.81 5.25
CA ILE A 50 22.53 19.41 4.02
C ILE A 50 21.60 18.55 3.18
N VAL A 51 21.36 18.95 1.95
CA VAL A 51 20.53 18.21 0.99
C VAL A 51 21.38 17.07 0.40
N VAL A 52 20.90 15.85 0.51
CA VAL A 52 21.53 14.65 -0.10
C VAL A 52 20.88 14.32 -1.44
N LEU A 53 19.59 14.66 -1.62
CA LEU A 53 18.83 14.40 -2.84
C LEU A 53 18.96 15.58 -3.83
N GLY A 54 18.82 15.29 -5.11
CA GLY A 54 18.76 16.30 -6.19
C GLY A 54 20.11 16.90 -6.59
N THR A 55 21.15 16.70 -5.79
CA THR A 55 22.52 17.17 -6.05
C THR A 55 23.53 16.10 -5.65
N ARG A 56 24.75 16.20 -6.17
CA ARG A 56 25.92 15.43 -5.71
C ARG A 56 26.91 16.28 -4.91
N ARG A 57 26.60 17.53 -4.70
CA ARG A 57 27.35 18.45 -3.84
C ARG A 57 26.94 18.28 -2.39
N THR A 58 27.87 18.48 -1.47
CA THR A 58 27.66 18.34 -0.01
C THR A 58 27.40 19.68 0.71
N ASP A 59 27.44 20.80 -0.02
CA ASP A 59 27.32 22.15 0.48
C ASP A 59 25.97 22.82 0.16
N ARG A 60 24.95 22.04 -0.24
CA ARG A 60 23.63 22.57 -0.60
C ARG A 60 22.65 22.49 0.55
N SER A 61 21.89 23.58 0.72
CA SER A 61 20.70 23.65 1.56
C SER A 61 19.42 23.58 0.73
N VAL A 62 18.27 23.46 1.39
CA VAL A 62 16.94 23.45 0.72
C VAL A 62 16.71 24.73 -0.09
N VAL A 63 17.15 25.89 0.41
CA VAL A 63 16.96 27.18 -0.25
C VAL A 63 17.87 27.39 -1.44
N ASP A 64 19.04 26.73 -1.46
CA ASP A 64 20.03 26.81 -2.55
C ASP A 64 19.89 25.65 -3.55
N SER A 65 18.92 24.77 -3.35
CA SER A 65 18.71 23.65 -4.25
C SER A 65 17.97 24.07 -5.51
N ALA A 66 18.55 23.73 -6.67
CA ALA A 66 17.88 23.86 -7.96
C ALA A 66 16.68 22.92 -8.12
N SER A 67 16.54 21.92 -7.26
CA SER A 67 15.46 20.93 -7.22
C SER A 67 14.54 21.17 -6.01
N PRO A 68 13.20 21.02 -6.13
CA PRO A 68 12.27 21.15 -5.00
C PRO A 68 12.41 19.98 -4.04
N ILE A 69 12.94 20.24 -2.84
CA ILE A 69 13.20 19.24 -1.81
C ILE A 69 12.60 19.69 -0.49
N ASP A 70 11.91 18.76 0.20
CA ASP A 70 11.54 18.91 1.61
C ASP A 70 12.49 18.07 2.47
N VAL A 71 12.92 18.62 3.59
CA VAL A 71 13.70 17.92 4.61
C VAL A 71 12.91 17.93 5.91
N ILE A 72 12.50 16.77 6.37
CA ILE A 72 11.70 16.57 7.58
C ILE A 72 12.59 15.88 8.61
N GLY A 73 12.86 16.54 9.70
CA GLY A 73 13.74 16.05 10.76
C GLY A 73 13.06 15.06 11.71
N ALA A 74 13.85 14.37 12.53
CA ALA A 74 13.35 13.41 13.52
C ALA A 74 12.36 14.04 14.50
N ALA A 75 12.57 15.30 14.90
CA ALA A 75 11.67 16.02 15.81
C ALA A 75 10.26 16.09 15.23
N GLU A 76 10.11 16.50 13.97
CA GLU A 76 8.82 16.60 13.30
C GLU A 76 8.18 15.22 13.01
N LEU A 77 9.00 14.23 12.65
CA LEU A 77 8.53 12.85 12.48
C LEU A 77 7.99 12.25 13.78
N ASN A 78 8.67 12.51 14.90
CA ASN A 78 8.30 11.96 16.21
C ASN A 78 7.08 12.64 16.84
N THR A 79 6.73 13.87 16.41
CA THR A 79 5.52 14.56 16.88
C THR A 79 4.25 14.05 16.19
N GLN A 80 4.38 13.18 15.16
CA GLN A 80 3.22 12.69 14.46
C GLN A 80 2.35 11.78 15.34
N PRO A 81 1.01 11.93 15.27
CA PRO A 81 0.10 11.08 16.02
C PRO A 81 -0.01 9.66 15.48
N ALA A 82 0.45 9.42 14.26
CA ALA A 82 0.40 8.11 13.60
C ALA A 82 1.55 7.21 14.06
N SER A 83 1.28 5.90 14.16
CA SER A 83 2.28 4.87 14.49
C SER A 83 2.97 4.28 13.26
N ASN A 84 2.30 4.29 12.11
CA ASN A 84 2.82 3.73 10.86
C ASN A 84 3.47 4.83 10.02
N LEU A 85 4.67 4.56 9.48
CA LEU A 85 5.45 5.53 8.71
C LEU A 85 4.73 6.04 7.45
N LEU A 86 3.90 5.22 6.80
CA LEU A 86 3.06 5.65 5.67
C LEU A 86 2.07 6.75 6.06
N ASP A 87 1.42 6.60 7.22
CA ASP A 87 0.46 7.57 7.72
C ASP A 87 1.16 8.83 8.25
N VAL A 88 2.37 8.69 8.81
CA VAL A 88 3.25 9.82 9.15
C VAL A 88 3.55 10.67 7.92
N VAL A 89 4.01 10.04 6.83
CA VAL A 89 4.34 10.75 5.57
C VAL A 89 3.08 11.40 4.96
N ARG A 90 1.93 10.71 4.97
CA ARG A 90 0.65 11.28 4.50
C ARG A 90 0.25 12.55 5.25
N ASN A 91 0.52 12.60 6.55
CA ASN A 91 0.17 13.75 7.39
C ASN A 91 1.11 14.95 7.17
N LEU A 92 2.31 14.74 6.64
CA LEU A 92 3.32 15.77 6.44
C LEU A 92 3.37 16.29 4.98
N ILE A 93 3.10 15.42 4.02
CA ILE A 93 3.28 15.72 2.60
C ILE A 93 1.93 15.73 1.89
N PRO A 94 1.38 16.92 1.52
CA PRO A 94 0.05 17.02 0.90
C PRO A 94 -0.08 16.26 -0.44
N SER A 95 1.00 16.15 -1.20
CA SER A 95 1.02 15.43 -2.49
C SER A 95 1.11 13.90 -2.34
N PHE A 96 1.29 13.37 -1.11
CA PHE A 96 1.36 11.95 -0.80
C PHE A 96 -0.02 11.42 -0.40
N TYR A 97 -0.42 10.33 -1.01
CA TYR A 97 -1.69 9.65 -0.72
C TYR A 97 -1.45 8.18 -0.41
N VAL A 98 -2.15 7.66 0.58
CA VAL A 98 -2.25 6.22 0.87
C VAL A 98 -3.66 5.90 1.34
N GLY A 99 -4.30 4.92 0.70
CA GLY A 99 -5.64 4.46 1.04
C GLY A 99 -5.69 3.67 2.35
N GLN A 100 -6.87 3.63 2.94
CA GLN A 100 -7.19 2.72 4.04
C GLN A 100 -7.97 1.54 3.44
N ASN A 101 -7.32 0.39 3.30
CA ASN A 101 -7.86 -0.76 2.60
C ASN A 101 -8.51 -1.73 3.60
N SER A 102 -9.85 -1.90 3.54
CA SER A 102 -10.59 -2.75 4.49
C SER A 102 -10.70 -4.19 3.98
N ILE A 103 -11.48 -4.45 2.94
CA ILE A 103 -11.67 -5.78 2.33
C ILE A 103 -11.09 -5.71 0.92
N SER A 104 -9.76 -5.82 0.80
CA SER A 104 -9.02 -5.47 -0.42
C SER A 104 -7.94 -6.50 -0.75
N ASP A 105 -8.23 -7.77 -0.55
CA ASP A 105 -7.30 -8.89 -0.74
C ASP A 105 -5.94 -8.60 -0.04
N ALA A 106 -4.82 -8.93 -0.66
CA ALA A 106 -3.49 -8.72 -0.08
C ALA A 106 -3.10 -7.23 0.06
N SER A 107 -3.82 -6.30 -0.63
CA SER A 107 -3.61 -4.85 -0.50
C SER A 107 -3.91 -4.30 0.91
N THR A 108 -4.63 -5.06 1.73
CA THR A 108 -4.83 -4.72 3.15
C THR A 108 -3.55 -4.87 3.96
N PHE A 109 -2.66 -5.79 3.60
CA PHE A 109 -1.43 -6.09 4.33
C PHE A 109 -0.26 -5.21 3.88
N VAL A 110 -0.19 -4.90 2.57
CA VAL A 110 0.83 -4.02 1.99
C VAL A 110 0.12 -2.89 1.25
N ARG A 111 0.13 -1.69 1.85
CA ARG A 111 -0.51 -0.51 1.27
C ARG A 111 0.43 0.21 0.32
N SER A 112 0.02 0.40 -0.93
CA SER A 112 0.80 1.12 -1.92
C SER A 112 0.49 2.62 -1.89
N PRO A 113 1.49 3.49 -1.65
CA PRO A 113 1.29 4.93 -1.71
C PRO A 113 1.23 5.45 -3.15
N SER A 114 0.77 6.68 -3.31
CA SER A 114 0.95 7.48 -4.51
C SER A 114 1.55 8.84 -4.16
N LEU A 115 2.32 9.41 -5.09
CA LEU A 115 2.88 10.75 -4.96
C LEU A 115 2.50 11.55 -6.21
N ARG A 116 1.91 12.73 -6.01
CA ARG A 116 1.43 13.56 -7.12
C ARG A 116 0.48 12.81 -8.09
N GLY A 117 -0.33 11.87 -7.55
CA GLY A 117 -1.25 11.06 -8.35
C GLY A 117 -0.59 9.96 -9.20
N LEU A 118 0.71 9.75 -9.05
CA LEU A 118 1.43 8.65 -9.69
C LEU A 118 1.54 7.46 -8.73
N PRO A 119 1.46 6.20 -9.22
CA PRO A 119 1.46 5.00 -8.40
C PRO A 119 2.82 4.73 -7.76
N ALA A 120 2.86 3.78 -6.84
CA ALA A 120 4.03 3.47 -6.01
C ALA A 120 5.27 3.03 -6.80
N ASP A 121 5.10 2.42 -7.95
CA ASP A 121 6.19 2.00 -8.84
C ASP A 121 6.79 3.16 -9.69
N ASN A 122 6.17 4.35 -9.62
CA ASN A 122 6.74 5.59 -10.16
C ASN A 122 7.40 6.47 -9.07
N ILE A 123 7.59 5.93 -7.85
CA ILE A 123 8.21 6.60 -6.71
C ILE A 123 9.43 5.78 -6.29
N LEU A 124 10.61 6.39 -6.33
CA LEU A 124 11.79 5.74 -5.79
C LEU A 124 11.87 5.93 -4.27
N VAL A 125 11.98 4.83 -3.55
CA VAL A 125 12.21 4.85 -2.10
C VAL A 125 13.65 4.43 -1.83
N GLN A 126 14.33 5.19 -0.95
CA GLN A 126 15.71 4.95 -0.55
C GLN A 126 15.85 4.89 0.97
N LEU A 127 16.82 4.11 1.42
CA LEU A 127 17.30 4.06 2.80
C LEU A 127 18.80 4.43 2.79
N ASN A 128 19.18 5.50 3.51
CA ASN A 128 20.54 6.06 3.47
C ASN A 128 21.09 6.29 2.03
N GLY A 129 20.22 6.73 1.11
CA GLY A 129 20.58 6.99 -0.29
C GLY A 129 20.71 5.75 -1.18
N LYS A 130 20.46 4.55 -0.69
CA LYS A 130 20.43 3.32 -1.49
C LYS A 130 18.98 2.84 -1.69
N ARG A 131 18.69 2.31 -2.89
CA ARG A 131 17.34 1.86 -3.28
C ARG A 131 16.81 0.80 -2.30
N LEU A 132 15.59 1.02 -1.80
CA LEU A 132 14.81 0.00 -1.09
C LEU A 132 14.11 -0.90 -2.13
N ASN A 133 14.10 -2.21 -1.88
CA ASN A 133 13.49 -3.20 -2.77
C ASN A 133 11.98 -3.03 -2.91
N ARG A 134 11.43 -3.57 -3.98
CA ARG A 134 9.99 -3.71 -4.16
C ARG A 134 9.42 -4.73 -3.18
N SER A 135 8.16 -4.56 -2.78
CA SER A 135 7.40 -5.60 -2.09
C SER A 135 7.08 -6.77 -3.03
N ALA A 136 6.76 -7.93 -2.46
CA ALA A 136 6.29 -9.08 -3.24
C ALA A 136 4.85 -8.89 -3.77
N LEU A 137 4.10 -7.93 -3.23
CA LEU A 137 2.73 -7.68 -3.65
C LEU A 137 2.69 -6.88 -4.96
N VAL A 138 2.05 -7.45 -5.97
CA VAL A 138 1.55 -6.74 -7.15
C VAL A 138 0.08 -6.42 -6.93
N GLN A 139 -0.31 -5.17 -7.06
CA GLN A 139 -1.67 -4.68 -6.79
C GLN A 139 -2.64 -5.06 -7.91
N VAL A 140 -3.25 -6.21 -7.84
CA VAL A 140 -4.20 -6.70 -8.85
C VAL A 140 -5.67 -6.63 -8.43
N TYR A 141 -5.94 -6.30 -7.17
CA TYR A 141 -7.30 -6.13 -6.68
C TYR A 141 -7.93 -4.85 -7.26
N ASN A 142 -9.05 -5.01 -7.95
CA ASN A 142 -9.78 -3.91 -8.59
C ASN A 142 -10.90 -3.40 -7.66
N GLY A 143 -10.53 -2.66 -6.63
CA GLY A 143 -11.48 -1.93 -5.78
C GLY A 143 -11.18 -0.44 -5.81
N SER A 144 -12.16 0.38 -5.47
CA SER A 144 -11.96 1.84 -5.43
C SER A 144 -10.86 2.27 -4.47
N ASP A 145 -10.64 1.50 -3.40
CA ASP A 145 -9.59 1.74 -2.42
C ASP A 145 -8.18 1.53 -2.95
N THR A 146 -8.01 0.77 -4.03
CA THR A 146 -6.73 0.57 -4.71
C THR A 146 -6.58 1.40 -5.99
N ALA A 147 -7.53 2.29 -6.27
CA ALA A 147 -7.67 2.99 -7.55
C ALA A 147 -6.36 3.64 -8.07
N LEU A 148 -5.58 4.29 -7.22
CA LEU A 148 -4.31 4.91 -7.62
C LEU A 148 -3.13 3.93 -7.67
N GLY A 149 -3.20 2.80 -6.97
CA GLY A 149 -2.16 1.78 -6.90
C GLY A 149 -2.39 0.56 -7.81
N PHE A 150 -3.54 0.46 -8.47
CA PHE A 150 -3.92 -0.71 -9.26
C PHE A 150 -2.93 -0.98 -10.40
N GLY A 151 -2.35 -2.18 -10.41
CA GLY A 151 -1.30 -2.59 -11.33
C GLY A 151 0.12 -2.24 -10.88
N SER A 152 0.33 -1.59 -9.74
CA SER A 152 1.67 -1.20 -9.28
C SER A 152 2.34 -2.26 -8.40
N GLN A 153 3.68 -2.18 -8.32
CA GLN A 153 4.52 -2.95 -7.39
C GLN A 153 5.58 -2.04 -6.77
N GLY A 154 5.24 -1.38 -5.66
CA GLY A 154 6.13 -0.45 -4.96
C GLY A 154 6.88 -1.08 -3.78
N ALA A 155 7.74 -0.31 -3.12
CA ALA A 155 8.39 -0.69 -1.87
C ALA A 155 7.43 -0.66 -0.69
N ASP A 156 7.62 -1.55 0.31
CA ASP A 156 6.88 -1.51 1.56
C ASP A 156 7.56 -0.59 2.58
N ILE A 157 7.15 0.68 2.59
CA ILE A 157 7.65 1.69 3.54
C ILE A 157 7.27 1.34 4.98
N SER A 158 6.18 0.59 5.18
CA SER A 158 5.72 0.22 6.52
C SER A 158 6.65 -0.77 7.24
N SER A 159 7.60 -1.37 6.53
CA SER A 159 8.62 -2.28 7.10
C SER A 159 9.70 -1.56 7.91
N ILE A 160 9.79 -0.22 7.84
CA ILE A 160 10.80 0.58 8.53
C ILE A 160 10.20 1.14 9.82
N PRO A 161 10.84 0.97 11.01
CA PRO A 161 10.37 1.58 12.25
C PRO A 161 10.63 3.10 12.25
N ALA A 162 9.64 3.89 12.62
CA ALA A 162 9.75 5.35 12.62
C ALA A 162 10.87 5.86 13.55
N ILE A 163 11.10 5.18 14.68
CA ILE A 163 12.14 5.53 15.64
C ILE A 163 13.57 5.42 15.06
N ALA A 164 13.76 4.64 13.99
CA ALA A 164 15.07 4.50 13.32
C ALA A 164 15.42 5.70 12.44
N ILE A 165 14.44 6.57 12.12
CA ILE A 165 14.60 7.61 11.13
C ILE A 165 15.12 8.89 11.78
N LYS A 166 16.25 9.41 11.26
CA LYS A 166 16.84 10.71 11.59
C LYS A 166 16.25 11.83 10.75
N SER A 167 16.00 11.53 9.46
CA SER A 167 15.45 12.50 8.51
C SER A 167 14.74 11.81 7.37
N LEU A 168 13.72 12.48 6.82
CA LEU A 168 13.09 12.13 5.56
C LEU A 168 13.33 13.26 4.58
N GLN A 169 13.96 12.97 3.45
CA GLN A 169 14.08 13.89 2.34
C GLN A 169 13.13 13.50 1.21
N VAL A 170 12.38 14.47 0.71
CA VAL A 170 11.40 14.26 -0.37
C VAL A 170 11.76 15.15 -1.55
N LEU A 171 12.31 14.54 -2.58
CA LEU A 171 12.55 15.20 -3.85
C LEU A 171 11.27 15.15 -4.68
N ARG A 172 10.67 16.32 -4.92
CA ARG A 172 9.39 16.46 -5.61
C ARG A 172 9.58 16.78 -7.10
N GLU A 173 10.33 15.93 -7.82
CA GLU A 173 10.52 16.05 -9.27
C GLU A 173 10.99 14.72 -9.87
N GLY A 174 10.94 14.61 -11.19
CA GLY A 174 11.55 13.48 -11.90
C GLY A 174 13.07 13.51 -11.79
N ALA A 175 13.64 12.41 -11.31
CA ALA A 175 15.07 12.29 -11.02
C ALA A 175 15.67 10.98 -11.55
N THR A 176 15.04 10.37 -12.55
CA THR A 176 15.48 9.10 -13.15
C THR A 176 16.91 9.16 -13.69
N ALA A 177 17.33 10.29 -14.23
CA ALA A 177 18.71 10.48 -14.70
C ALA A 177 19.75 10.38 -13.58
N GLN A 178 19.39 10.75 -12.34
CA GLN A 178 20.30 10.72 -11.18
C GLN A 178 20.23 9.40 -10.41
N TYR A 179 19.03 8.79 -10.30
CA TYR A 179 18.76 7.67 -9.37
C TYR A 179 18.25 6.40 -10.05
N GLY A 180 18.08 6.39 -11.38
CA GLY A 180 17.60 5.24 -12.13
C GLY A 180 16.08 5.14 -12.22
N SER A 181 15.61 4.02 -12.78
CA SER A 181 14.18 3.78 -13.03
C SER A 181 13.33 4.02 -11.77
N ASP A 182 12.05 4.31 -11.96
CA ASP A 182 11.02 4.51 -10.93
C ASP A 182 10.98 5.93 -10.32
N ALA A 183 12.03 6.75 -10.45
CA ALA A 183 12.05 8.13 -9.95
C ALA A 183 11.33 9.11 -10.91
N ILE A 184 10.08 8.81 -11.31
CA ILE A 184 9.26 9.66 -12.20
C ILE A 184 8.51 10.73 -11.40
N GLY A 185 7.81 10.31 -10.32
CA GLY A 185 7.00 11.19 -9.46
C GLY A 185 7.81 11.88 -8.39
N GLY A 186 8.94 11.29 -8.01
CA GLY A 186 9.82 11.78 -6.96
C GLY A 186 10.67 10.70 -6.31
N VAL A 187 11.43 11.13 -5.30
CA VAL A 187 12.28 10.25 -4.48
C VAL A 187 12.00 10.50 -3.01
N LEU A 188 11.82 9.44 -2.23
CA LEU A 188 11.74 9.46 -0.77
C LEU A 188 13.01 8.83 -0.22
N ASN A 189 13.85 9.58 0.50
CA ASN A 189 15.05 9.06 1.12
C ASN A 189 14.97 9.15 2.64
N TYR A 190 14.98 8.00 3.29
CA TYR A 190 14.97 7.84 4.73
C TYR A 190 16.41 7.74 5.23
N GLY A 191 16.88 8.77 5.94
CA GLY A 191 18.16 8.77 6.64
C GLY A 191 18.01 8.08 8.01
N LEU A 192 18.87 7.11 8.28
CA LEU A 192 18.88 6.36 9.54
C LEU A 192 19.65 7.11 10.64
N ARG A 193 19.27 6.86 11.89
CA ARG A 193 20.00 7.38 13.07
C ARG A 193 21.42 6.84 13.13
N ASP A 194 22.34 7.72 13.53
CA ASP A 194 23.77 7.48 13.65
C ASP A 194 24.35 8.03 14.97
N ASN A 195 23.51 8.54 15.87
CA ASN A 195 23.91 9.12 17.16
C ASN A 195 23.99 8.05 18.25
N ALA A 196 24.88 8.30 19.23
CA ALA A 196 24.92 7.53 20.47
C ALA A 196 23.77 7.95 21.39
N GLY A 197 23.41 7.07 22.30
CA GLY A 197 22.37 7.28 23.29
C GLY A 197 21.30 6.19 23.25
N VAL A 198 20.35 6.29 24.17
CA VAL A 198 19.23 5.36 24.30
C VAL A 198 17.93 6.15 24.21
N GLU A 199 17.03 5.71 23.37
CA GLU A 199 15.66 6.23 23.33
C GLU A 199 14.69 5.07 23.39
N LEU A 200 13.74 5.12 24.35
CA LEU A 200 12.66 4.13 24.49
C LEU A 200 11.32 4.85 24.41
N GLN A 201 10.36 4.24 23.76
CA GLN A 201 9.01 4.76 23.59
C GLN A 201 7.97 3.66 23.78
N ALA A 202 6.93 3.97 24.54
CA ALA A 202 5.72 3.17 24.66
C ALA A 202 4.51 4.04 24.34
N ARG A 203 3.60 3.54 23.50
CA ARG A 203 2.37 4.22 23.10
C ARG A 203 1.20 3.28 23.23
N TYR A 204 0.11 3.78 23.80
CA TYR A 204 -1.20 3.14 23.81
C TYR A 204 -2.25 4.12 23.29
N GLY A 205 -3.20 3.64 22.51
CA GLY A 205 -4.31 4.46 22.05
C GLY A 205 -5.50 3.62 21.58
N GLN A 206 -6.61 4.32 21.31
CA GLN A 206 -7.87 3.70 20.98
C GLN A 206 -8.77 4.68 20.23
N PHE A 207 -9.63 4.19 19.31
CA PHE A 207 -10.64 5.03 18.68
C PHE A 207 -11.74 5.41 19.68
N TYR A 208 -12.40 6.54 19.44
CA TYR A 208 -13.46 7.07 20.32
C TYR A 208 -14.64 6.11 20.46
N GLU A 209 -14.84 5.21 19.50
CA GLU A 209 -15.85 4.15 19.57
C GLU A 209 -15.49 3.00 20.53
N GLY A 210 -14.32 3.02 21.14
CA GLY A 210 -13.91 2.02 22.11
C GLY A 210 -13.32 0.75 21.49
N ASP A 211 -13.03 0.75 20.18
CA ASP A 211 -12.36 -0.36 19.47
C ASP A 211 -11.00 0.07 18.89
N GLY A 212 -10.34 -0.82 18.17
CA GLY A 212 -9.07 -0.52 17.50
C GLY A 212 -7.94 -0.10 18.45
N GLN A 213 -7.85 -0.74 19.63
CA GLN A 213 -6.73 -0.53 20.54
C GLN A 213 -5.41 -0.77 19.81
N SER A 214 -4.45 0.15 20.02
CA SER A 214 -3.12 0.10 19.44
C SER A 214 -2.07 0.17 20.53
N ILE A 215 -1.14 -0.79 20.51
CA ILE A 215 0.03 -0.80 21.39
C ILE A 215 1.26 -0.74 20.50
N GLN A 216 2.16 0.22 20.78
CA GLN A 216 3.46 0.32 20.13
C GLN A 216 4.55 0.43 21.20
N LEU A 217 5.57 -0.42 21.06
CA LEU A 217 6.81 -0.35 21.83
C LEU A 217 7.94 -0.14 20.85
N ALA A 218 8.75 0.89 21.06
CA ALA A 218 9.86 1.21 20.17
C ALA A 218 11.10 1.60 20.99
N GLY A 219 12.27 1.28 20.44
CA GLY A 219 13.53 1.62 21.08
C GLY A 219 14.63 1.84 20.05
N ASN A 220 15.55 2.75 20.38
CA ASN A 220 16.78 3.00 19.64
C ASN A 220 17.93 3.01 20.64
N VAL A 221 19.03 2.31 20.31
CA VAL A 221 20.24 2.29 21.12
C VAL A 221 21.43 2.49 20.20
N GLY A 222 22.18 3.56 20.43
CA GLY A 222 23.38 3.92 19.68
C GLY A 222 24.64 3.88 20.53
N PHE A 223 25.72 3.35 19.98
CA PHE A 223 27.04 3.27 20.60
C PHE A 223 28.08 3.92 19.69
N LYS A 224 29.04 4.63 20.30
CA LYS A 224 30.26 5.02 19.62
C LYS A 224 31.24 3.84 19.57
N LEU A 225 31.94 3.65 18.46
CA LEU A 225 33.06 2.73 18.33
C LEU A 225 34.36 3.51 18.41
N GLY A 226 34.72 3.93 19.62
CA GLY A 226 35.77 4.94 19.84
C GLY A 226 35.40 6.26 19.16
N ASP A 227 36.41 6.96 18.59
CA ASP A 227 36.20 8.20 17.84
C ASP A 227 36.02 7.95 16.31
N ARG A 228 36.01 6.68 15.89
CA ARG A 228 36.10 6.25 14.47
C ARG A 228 34.83 5.63 13.94
N GLY A 229 33.80 5.46 14.74
CA GLY A 229 32.60 4.81 14.22
C GLY A 229 31.43 4.81 15.18
N PHE A 230 30.34 4.23 14.70
CA PHE A 230 29.11 4.03 15.45
C PHE A 230 28.42 2.72 15.08
N VAL A 231 27.59 2.25 16.00
CA VAL A 231 26.57 1.21 15.76
C VAL A 231 25.28 1.67 16.40
N ASN A 232 24.19 1.61 15.64
CA ASN A 232 22.87 2.05 16.08
C ASN A 232 21.85 0.95 15.77
N PHE A 233 21.13 0.50 16.80
CA PHE A 233 20.06 -0.48 16.74
C PHE A 233 18.72 0.19 16.99
N SER A 234 17.74 -0.09 16.15
CA SER A 234 16.36 0.37 16.36
C SER A 234 15.41 -0.82 16.27
N GLY A 235 14.40 -0.83 17.11
CA GLY A 235 13.37 -1.86 17.11
C GLY A 235 11.99 -1.28 17.37
N GLU A 236 10.96 -1.89 16.80
CA GLU A 236 9.56 -1.56 17.00
C GLU A 236 8.72 -2.83 17.05
N PHE A 237 7.82 -2.90 18.01
CA PHE A 237 6.71 -3.86 18.06
C PHE A 237 5.41 -3.09 18.01
N ILE A 238 4.45 -3.56 17.20
CA ILE A 238 3.12 -2.98 17.08
C ILE A 238 2.06 -4.08 17.13
N ASN A 239 0.95 -3.79 17.81
CA ASN A 239 -0.24 -4.63 17.85
C ASN A 239 -1.47 -3.74 17.76
N ASP A 240 -2.13 -3.78 16.61
CA ASP A 240 -3.36 -3.03 16.30
C ASP A 240 -4.54 -3.99 16.32
N ARG A 241 -5.59 -3.63 17.04
CA ARG A 241 -6.85 -4.35 17.08
C ARG A 241 -7.78 -3.90 15.96
N GLN A 242 -8.75 -4.75 15.66
CA GLN A 242 -9.75 -4.53 14.64
C GLN A 242 -10.67 -3.36 14.97
N THR A 243 -11.08 -2.59 13.94
CA THR A 243 -12.21 -1.65 14.02
C THR A 243 -13.40 -2.15 13.20
N SER A 244 -14.61 -1.67 13.50
CA SER A 244 -15.82 -1.97 12.72
C SER A 244 -16.67 -0.72 12.54
N ARG A 245 -16.90 -0.32 11.29
CA ARG A 245 -17.65 0.88 10.89
C ARG A 245 -18.69 0.60 9.82
N GLY A 246 -19.09 -0.66 9.67
CA GLY A 246 -20.10 -1.11 8.73
C GLY A 246 -21.37 -1.57 9.40
N ALA A 247 -22.36 -1.91 8.58
CA ALA A 247 -23.60 -2.57 8.97
C ALA A 247 -23.55 -4.07 8.61
N THR A 248 -24.49 -4.83 9.14
CA THR A 248 -24.66 -6.24 8.76
C THR A 248 -25.15 -6.33 7.31
N ARG A 249 -24.57 -7.24 6.53
CA ARG A 249 -24.96 -7.50 5.14
C ARG A 249 -26.45 -7.86 5.06
N ALA A 250 -27.13 -7.33 4.03
CA ALA A 250 -28.57 -7.55 3.84
C ALA A 250 -28.96 -9.03 3.78
N SER A 251 -28.16 -9.85 3.08
CA SER A 251 -28.41 -11.30 3.00
C SER A 251 -28.38 -12.01 4.36
N ALA A 252 -27.55 -11.55 5.30
CA ALA A 252 -27.51 -12.11 6.65
C ALA A 252 -28.73 -11.67 7.49
N LEU A 253 -29.19 -10.44 7.33
CA LEU A 253 -30.39 -9.96 8.02
C LEU A 253 -31.63 -10.75 7.60
N VAL A 254 -31.80 -10.94 6.30
CA VAL A 254 -32.93 -11.71 5.80
C VAL A 254 -32.82 -13.19 6.17
N PHE A 255 -31.61 -13.77 6.14
CA PHE A 255 -31.41 -15.14 6.63
C PHE A 255 -31.85 -15.26 8.10
N ALA A 256 -31.46 -14.32 8.96
CA ALA A 256 -31.86 -14.32 10.38
C ALA A 256 -33.36 -14.19 10.57
N GLN A 257 -34.04 -13.37 9.76
CA GLN A 257 -35.49 -13.25 9.80
C GLN A 257 -36.20 -14.53 9.40
N GLN A 258 -35.70 -15.23 8.38
CA GLN A 258 -36.27 -16.49 7.90
C GLN A 258 -35.89 -17.70 8.78
N ASN A 259 -34.78 -17.63 9.51
CA ASN A 259 -34.24 -18.71 10.32
C ASN A 259 -33.87 -18.22 11.74
N PRO A 260 -34.87 -17.80 12.57
CA PRO A 260 -34.59 -17.21 13.88
C PRO A 260 -33.75 -18.10 14.80
N ALA A 261 -33.94 -19.43 14.71
CA ALA A 261 -33.20 -20.40 15.52
C ALA A 261 -31.69 -20.45 15.16
N LEU A 262 -31.32 -20.05 13.97
CA LEU A 262 -29.94 -20.01 13.49
C LEU A 262 -29.31 -18.60 13.55
N ALA A 263 -30.06 -17.57 13.91
CA ALA A 263 -29.57 -16.19 13.93
C ALA A 263 -28.31 -16.00 14.80
N SER A 264 -28.25 -16.69 15.95
CA SER A 264 -27.07 -16.63 16.85
C SER A 264 -25.82 -17.32 16.30
N GLN A 265 -25.96 -18.12 15.23
CA GLN A 265 -24.84 -18.82 14.57
C GLN A 265 -24.25 -17.99 13.40
N LEU A 266 -24.81 -16.80 13.11
CA LEU A 266 -24.22 -15.89 12.14
C LEU A 266 -22.78 -15.52 12.54
N PRO A 267 -21.85 -15.44 11.58
CA PRO A 267 -20.50 -15.00 11.86
C PRO A 267 -20.50 -13.67 12.62
N ASN A 268 -19.65 -13.57 13.66
CA ASN A 268 -19.44 -12.36 14.45
C ASN A 268 -20.70 -11.84 15.21
N PHE A 269 -21.74 -12.68 15.38
CA PHE A 269 -22.94 -12.30 16.13
C PHE A 269 -22.60 -11.85 17.56
N PRO A 270 -23.24 -10.77 18.11
CA PRO A 270 -24.28 -9.93 17.51
C PRO A 270 -23.77 -8.79 16.60
N GLY A 271 -22.49 -8.72 16.35
CA GLY A 271 -21.90 -7.73 15.46
C GLY A 271 -22.14 -8.00 13.96
N PRO A 272 -21.68 -7.10 13.07
CA PRO A 272 -21.80 -7.28 11.63
C PRO A 272 -21.11 -8.56 11.14
N VAL A 273 -21.77 -9.31 10.25
CA VAL A 273 -21.25 -10.59 9.72
C VAL A 273 -19.96 -10.46 8.92
N GLN A 274 -19.70 -9.28 8.34
CA GLN A 274 -18.44 -8.89 7.73
C GLN A 274 -18.01 -7.53 8.26
N ILE A 275 -16.72 -7.26 8.27
CA ILE A 275 -16.19 -6.14 9.02
C ILE A 275 -15.56 -5.14 8.09
N TRP A 276 -16.18 -3.97 8.01
CA TRP A 276 -15.65 -2.79 7.33
C TRP A 276 -14.89 -1.94 8.34
N GLY A 277 -13.56 -2.01 8.31
CA GLY A 277 -12.69 -1.32 9.25
C GLY A 277 -11.22 -1.73 9.06
N ASN A 278 -10.36 -1.30 9.98
CA ASN A 278 -8.97 -1.74 10.00
C ASN A 278 -8.91 -3.21 10.37
N SER A 279 -8.11 -3.96 9.63
CA SER A 279 -7.77 -5.34 10.00
C SER A 279 -6.85 -5.34 11.22
N PRO A 280 -6.99 -6.30 12.13
CA PRO A 280 -6.01 -6.47 13.19
C PRO A 280 -4.66 -6.82 12.57
N SER A 281 -3.61 -6.21 13.09
CA SER A 281 -2.23 -6.46 12.67
C SER A 281 -1.29 -6.52 13.86
N GLU A 282 -0.29 -7.39 13.75
CA GLU A 282 0.78 -7.52 14.73
C GLU A 282 2.11 -7.71 14.02
N GLY A 283 3.16 -7.04 14.49
CA GLY A 283 4.45 -7.18 13.84
C GLY A 283 5.61 -6.60 14.65
N TYR A 284 6.81 -6.90 14.15
CA TYR A 284 8.03 -6.32 14.65
C TYR A 284 8.92 -5.85 13.49
N LYS A 285 9.75 -4.85 13.76
CA LYS A 285 10.70 -4.28 12.82
C LYS A 285 12.01 -4.01 13.55
N LEU A 286 13.12 -4.38 12.94
CA LEU A 286 14.46 -4.19 13.47
C LEU A 286 15.32 -3.52 12.40
N VAL A 287 16.11 -2.53 12.78
CA VAL A 287 17.06 -1.83 11.91
C VAL A 287 18.41 -1.76 12.59
N LEU A 288 19.44 -2.02 11.80
CA LEU A 288 20.84 -1.78 12.16
C LEU A 288 21.41 -0.72 11.23
N ASN A 289 22.13 0.26 11.77
CA ASN A 289 22.92 1.23 11.02
C ASN A 289 24.28 1.38 11.67
N SER A 290 25.37 1.23 10.91
CA SER A 290 26.73 1.29 11.42
C SER A 290 27.71 1.84 10.40
N ALA A 291 28.77 2.48 10.88
CA ALA A 291 29.91 2.86 10.07
C ALA A 291 31.17 2.86 10.92
N TYR A 292 32.30 2.59 10.26
CA TYR A 292 33.63 2.62 10.89
C TYR A 292 34.66 3.21 9.92
N GLU A 293 35.40 4.22 10.38
CA GLU A 293 36.49 4.85 9.65
C GLU A 293 37.73 3.93 9.65
N VAL A 294 38.04 3.40 8.48
CA VAL A 294 39.25 2.53 8.28
C VAL A 294 40.49 3.41 8.22
N THR A 295 40.37 4.54 7.51
CA THR A 295 41.33 5.65 7.51
C THR A 295 40.60 6.97 7.78
N PRO A 296 41.32 8.08 8.05
CA PRO A 296 40.67 9.38 8.19
C PRO A 296 39.82 9.78 6.97
N GLU A 297 40.15 9.30 5.78
CA GLU A 297 39.51 9.63 4.51
C GLU A 297 38.50 8.58 4.06
N SER A 298 38.42 7.40 4.70
CA SER A 298 37.58 6.30 4.20
C SER A 298 36.90 5.52 5.30
N LYS A 299 35.67 5.05 5.02
CA LYS A 299 34.87 4.26 5.96
C LYS A 299 34.11 3.13 5.29
N VAL A 300 33.99 2.04 6.02
CA VAL A 300 33.05 0.96 5.75
C VAL A 300 31.74 1.28 6.47
N TYR A 301 30.64 1.00 5.83
CA TYR A 301 29.31 1.11 6.44
C TYR A 301 28.46 -0.12 6.19
N PHE A 302 27.55 -0.38 7.10
CA PHE A 302 26.52 -1.39 6.95
C PHE A 302 25.21 -0.86 7.52
N PHE A 303 24.13 -1.08 6.78
CA PHE A 303 22.78 -0.90 7.31
C PHE A 303 21.81 -1.93 6.71
N GLY A 304 20.73 -2.19 7.44
CA GLY A 304 19.71 -3.11 6.97
C GLY A 304 18.50 -3.14 7.89
N ASN A 305 17.43 -3.75 7.42
CA ASN A 305 16.22 -3.98 8.19
C ASN A 305 15.70 -5.40 8.05
N ILE A 306 15.05 -5.87 9.11
CA ILE A 306 14.24 -7.10 9.13
C ILE A 306 12.89 -6.72 9.72
N ALA A 307 11.81 -7.11 9.05
CA ALA A 307 10.47 -6.88 9.54
C ALA A 307 9.58 -8.07 9.28
N GLN A 308 8.61 -8.28 10.18
CA GLN A 308 7.50 -9.21 9.99
C GLN A 308 6.21 -8.52 10.42
N SER A 309 5.19 -8.59 9.60
CA SER A 309 3.84 -8.19 9.97
C SER A 309 2.84 -9.27 9.61
N ASN A 310 1.88 -9.52 10.52
CA ASN A 310 0.81 -10.48 10.36
C ASN A 310 -0.51 -9.72 10.37
N GLY A 311 -1.35 -9.96 9.37
CA GLY A 311 -2.69 -9.40 9.28
C GLY A 311 -3.75 -10.50 9.19
N ASN A 312 -4.98 -10.16 9.60
CA ASN A 312 -6.12 -11.07 9.57
C ASN A 312 -7.39 -10.29 9.26
N GLN A 313 -7.72 -10.16 7.98
CA GLN A 313 -8.88 -9.39 7.55
C GLN A 313 -10.15 -10.24 7.42
N SER A 314 -11.30 -9.58 7.59
CA SER A 314 -12.59 -10.12 7.17
C SER A 314 -12.71 -10.08 5.65
N PHE A 315 -13.30 -11.12 5.08
CA PHE A 315 -13.79 -11.09 3.70
C PHE A 315 -15.30 -10.84 3.67
N ASN A 316 -15.91 -10.94 2.49
CA ASN A 316 -17.34 -10.81 2.32
C ASN A 316 -18.06 -12.02 2.88
N TYR A 317 -19.15 -11.79 3.63
CA TYR A 317 -20.05 -12.83 4.07
C TYR A 317 -20.74 -13.54 2.90
N ARG A 318 -20.93 -14.83 3.01
CA ARG A 318 -21.58 -15.71 2.04
C ARG A 318 -22.54 -16.68 2.72
N LEU A 319 -23.66 -16.95 2.07
CA LEU A 319 -24.56 -18.04 2.47
C LEU A 319 -23.97 -19.39 2.02
N SER A 320 -24.07 -20.40 2.86
CA SER A 320 -23.57 -21.75 2.57
C SER A 320 -24.47 -22.54 1.62
N GLN A 321 -25.71 -22.12 1.49
CA GLN A 321 -26.70 -22.70 0.57
C GLN A 321 -27.56 -21.59 -0.02
N ARG A 322 -28.13 -21.85 -1.20
CA ARG A 322 -29.23 -21.05 -1.68
C ARG A 322 -30.43 -21.37 -0.77
N THR A 323 -30.76 -20.50 0.13
CA THR A 323 -32.14 -20.40 0.57
C THR A 323 -32.95 -20.06 -0.68
N PRO A 324 -34.23 -20.46 -0.79
CA PRO A 324 -35.16 -19.74 -1.62
C PRO A 324 -35.29 -18.33 -0.99
N PHE A 325 -34.27 -17.60 -1.13
CA PHE A 325 -34.21 -16.21 -0.89
C PHE A 325 -34.87 -15.65 -2.10
N ALA A 326 -36.11 -15.82 -2.15
CA ALA A 326 -36.89 -14.80 -2.72
C ALA A 326 -36.45 -13.58 -1.91
N LEU A 327 -35.51 -12.83 -2.40
CA LEU A 327 -35.68 -11.42 -2.39
C LEU A 327 -36.97 -11.16 -3.16
N GLU A 328 -38.04 -11.66 -2.60
CA GLU A 328 -39.40 -11.14 -2.77
C GLU A 328 -39.50 -9.72 -2.21
N ILE A 329 -38.37 -9.14 -1.81
CA ILE A 329 -38.15 -7.71 -1.81
C ILE A 329 -38.27 -7.33 -3.27
N ASN A 330 -39.45 -6.92 -3.61
CA ASN A 330 -39.89 -6.39 -4.87
C ASN A 330 -38.80 -5.40 -5.38
N ASP A 331 -37.87 -5.89 -6.22
CA ASP A 331 -36.82 -5.06 -6.81
C ASP A 331 -37.37 -4.14 -7.91
N GLY A 332 -38.71 -4.02 -7.97
CA GLY A 332 -39.41 -3.27 -8.99
C GLY A 332 -39.50 -3.95 -10.35
N THR A 333 -38.90 -5.12 -10.54
CA THR A 333 -38.84 -5.82 -11.84
C THR A 333 -40.04 -6.78 -12.02
N GLY A 334 -40.85 -7.01 -10.98
CA GLY A 334 -42.01 -7.91 -11.04
C GLY A 334 -41.69 -9.40 -11.24
N THR A 335 -40.42 -9.76 -11.30
CA THR A 335 -39.98 -11.15 -11.51
C THR A 335 -39.59 -11.74 -10.17
N PRO A 336 -40.24 -12.83 -9.69
CA PRO A 336 -39.86 -13.50 -8.47
C PRO A 336 -38.38 -13.88 -8.52
N ALA A 337 -37.65 -13.59 -7.48
CA ALA A 337 -36.19 -13.87 -7.38
C ALA A 337 -35.83 -15.36 -7.49
N THR A 338 -36.81 -16.25 -7.50
CA THR A 338 -36.69 -17.69 -7.77
C THR A 338 -36.19 -18.00 -9.19
N SER A 339 -36.30 -17.06 -10.13
CA SER A 339 -35.87 -17.22 -11.54
C SER A 339 -34.46 -16.66 -11.82
N ARG A 340 -33.83 -15.95 -10.87
CA ARG A 340 -32.46 -15.44 -11.03
C ARG A 340 -31.43 -16.45 -10.51
N PRO A 341 -30.62 -17.05 -11.38
CA PRO A 341 -29.55 -17.90 -10.94
C PRO A 341 -28.50 -17.03 -10.18
N ASN A 342 -28.27 -17.35 -8.89
CA ASN A 342 -27.12 -16.91 -8.08
C ASN A 342 -26.89 -15.39 -7.88
N SER A 343 -27.91 -14.57 -7.81
CA SER A 343 -27.70 -13.11 -7.67
C SER A 343 -27.00 -12.66 -6.39
N ASN A 344 -26.74 -13.49 -5.39
CA ASN A 344 -26.23 -13.01 -4.09
C ASN A 344 -25.10 -13.86 -3.48
N GLY A 345 -24.21 -14.43 -4.27
CA GLY A 345 -23.04 -15.16 -3.75
C GLY A 345 -23.38 -16.42 -2.95
N ALA A 346 -24.60 -16.92 -3.05
CA ALA A 346 -24.97 -18.21 -2.49
C ALA A 346 -24.37 -19.31 -3.35
N PHE A 347 -23.53 -20.17 -2.74
CA PHE A 347 -23.03 -21.35 -3.41
C PHE A 347 -24.19 -22.31 -3.68
N ARG A 348 -24.32 -22.74 -4.93
CA ARG A 348 -25.21 -23.83 -5.24
C ARG A 348 -24.66 -25.11 -4.60
N THR A 349 -25.32 -25.60 -3.57
CA THR A 349 -25.00 -26.92 -3.03
C THR A 349 -25.33 -27.94 -4.11
N PRO A 350 -24.44 -28.92 -4.39
CA PRO A 350 -24.81 -30.09 -5.16
C PRO A 350 -26.06 -30.71 -4.52
N VAL A 351 -27.16 -30.76 -5.25
CA VAL A 351 -28.34 -31.45 -4.76
C VAL A 351 -28.23 -32.88 -5.28
N TYR A 352 -27.81 -33.78 -4.38
CA TYR A 352 -27.81 -35.20 -4.72
C TYR A 352 -29.24 -35.71 -4.64
N LEU A 353 -29.67 -36.35 -5.70
CA LEU A 353 -30.97 -36.89 -5.83
C LEU A 353 -30.87 -38.36 -6.13
N THR A 354 -31.62 -39.18 -5.42
CA THR A 354 -31.80 -40.58 -5.77
C THR A 354 -32.96 -40.71 -6.78
N PRO A 355 -32.84 -41.58 -7.79
CA PRO A 355 -33.96 -41.89 -8.67
C PRO A 355 -35.18 -42.26 -7.86
N CYS A 356 -36.33 -41.86 -8.33
CA CYS A 356 -37.61 -42.27 -7.72
C CYS A 356 -37.68 -43.79 -7.62
N PRO A 357 -38.02 -44.35 -6.45
CA PRO A 357 -38.23 -45.78 -6.34
C PRO A 357 -39.32 -46.28 -7.31
N ALA A 358 -39.06 -47.38 -7.97
CA ALA A 358 -40.03 -47.99 -8.85
C ALA A 358 -41.36 -48.26 -8.11
N GLY A 359 -42.47 -47.76 -8.68
CA GLY A 359 -43.81 -47.96 -8.10
C GLY A 359 -44.22 -46.85 -7.08
N ASN A 360 -43.44 -45.79 -6.91
CA ASN A 360 -43.83 -44.66 -6.07
C ASN A 360 -44.83 -43.78 -6.79
N ALA A 361 -46.09 -43.82 -6.36
CA ALA A 361 -47.20 -43.08 -7.01
C ALA A 361 -47.09 -41.56 -6.90
N THR A 362 -46.24 -41.02 -6.02
CA THR A 362 -46.02 -39.59 -5.81
C THR A 362 -44.77 -39.06 -6.50
N CYS A 363 -44.00 -39.93 -7.15
CA CYS A 363 -42.76 -39.61 -7.80
C CYS A 363 -42.84 -39.96 -9.29
N PRO A 364 -42.73 -39.03 -10.24
CA PRO A 364 -42.85 -39.29 -11.66
C PRO A 364 -41.79 -40.27 -12.15
N THR A 365 -42.12 -41.06 -13.17
CA THR A 365 -41.17 -41.97 -13.84
C THR A 365 -40.00 -41.14 -14.39
N GLY A 366 -38.78 -41.51 -14.03
CA GLY A 366 -37.57 -40.73 -14.38
C GLY A 366 -37.33 -39.53 -13.49
N GLY A 367 -38.13 -39.32 -12.44
CA GLY A 367 -37.92 -38.28 -11.44
C GLY A 367 -36.90 -38.68 -10.37
N PHE A 368 -36.60 -37.75 -9.49
CA PHE A 368 -35.61 -37.93 -8.42
C PHE A 368 -36.17 -37.34 -7.10
N VAL A 369 -35.84 -37.97 -5.98
CA VAL A 369 -36.12 -37.46 -4.63
C VAL A 369 -34.85 -36.99 -3.96
N LYS A 370 -34.97 -35.90 -3.20
CA LYS A 370 -33.84 -35.40 -2.40
C LYS A 370 -33.47 -36.46 -1.34
N ASP A 371 -32.20 -36.90 -1.41
CA ASP A 371 -31.66 -37.77 -0.36
C ASP A 371 -31.32 -36.91 0.85
N GLY A 372 -31.99 -37.08 1.97
CA GLY A 372 -31.78 -36.38 3.21
C GLY A 372 -30.46 -36.73 3.93
N ASN A 373 -29.76 -37.77 3.48
CA ASN A 373 -28.45 -38.16 4.03
C ASN A 373 -27.27 -37.55 3.29
N VAL A 374 -27.54 -36.71 2.29
CA VAL A 374 -26.47 -36.12 1.45
C VAL A 374 -25.90 -34.87 2.05
N PHE A 375 -24.57 -34.73 1.90
CA PHE A 375 -23.81 -33.58 2.34
C PHE A 375 -24.40 -32.26 1.75
N ASN A 376 -24.45 -31.25 2.65
CA ASN A 376 -24.83 -29.88 2.32
C ASN A 376 -23.86 -28.96 3.04
N PHE A 377 -23.40 -27.88 2.37
CA PHE A 377 -22.49 -26.93 2.98
C PHE A 377 -23.04 -26.23 4.23
N SER A 378 -24.36 -26.23 4.43
CA SER A 378 -24.98 -25.81 5.69
C SER A 378 -24.65 -26.69 6.87
N THR A 379 -24.15 -27.93 6.65
CA THR A 379 -23.60 -28.75 7.74
C THR A 379 -22.28 -28.21 8.26
N LEU A 380 -21.49 -27.53 7.43
CA LEU A 380 -20.26 -26.87 7.84
C LEU A 380 -20.54 -25.46 8.38
N TYR A 381 -21.45 -24.73 7.74
CA TYR A 381 -21.76 -23.33 8.05
C TYR A 381 -23.29 -23.10 8.03
N PRO A 382 -24.00 -23.46 9.10
CA PRO A 382 -25.47 -23.42 9.13
C PRO A 382 -26.08 -22.04 8.84
N ALA A 383 -25.41 -20.99 9.29
CA ALA A 383 -25.83 -19.60 9.10
C ALA A 383 -24.93 -18.81 8.13
N GLY A 384 -24.33 -19.52 7.16
CA GLY A 384 -23.36 -18.89 6.26
C GLY A 384 -21.98 -18.73 6.91
N PHE A 385 -21.06 -18.09 6.19
CA PHE A 385 -19.67 -17.94 6.61
C PHE A 385 -19.05 -16.64 6.12
N THR A 386 -18.06 -16.18 6.88
CA THR A 386 -17.21 -15.05 6.49
C THR A 386 -15.77 -15.54 6.48
N PRO A 387 -15.15 -15.70 5.31
CA PRO A 387 -13.75 -16.10 5.25
C PRO A 387 -12.86 -15.10 5.98
N ARG A 388 -11.80 -15.60 6.60
CA ARG A 388 -10.75 -14.81 7.22
C ARG A 388 -9.49 -14.95 6.38
N PHE A 389 -9.04 -13.84 5.79
CA PHE A 389 -7.85 -13.80 4.97
C PHE A 389 -6.66 -13.38 5.81
N LEU A 390 -5.62 -14.19 5.80
CA LEU A 390 -4.41 -14.00 6.60
C LEU A 390 -3.23 -13.72 5.66
N GLY A 391 -2.44 -12.73 6.04
CA GLY A 391 -1.20 -12.39 5.34
C GLY A 391 -0.05 -12.26 6.33
N GLN A 392 1.08 -12.89 6.01
CA GLN A 392 2.34 -12.68 6.69
C GLN A 392 3.33 -12.06 5.71
N ASN A 393 3.68 -10.80 5.96
CA ASN A 393 4.68 -10.08 5.18
C ASN A 393 6.02 -10.08 5.92
N ASN A 394 7.08 -10.58 5.27
CA ASN A 394 8.43 -10.64 5.81
C ASN A 394 9.36 -9.85 4.90
N GLU A 395 10.11 -8.93 5.48
CA GLU A 395 11.11 -8.10 4.81
C GLU A 395 12.49 -8.37 5.38
N ALA A 396 13.51 -8.45 4.52
CA ALA A 396 14.91 -8.48 4.91
C ALA A 396 15.76 -7.77 3.86
N THR A 397 16.47 -6.72 4.28
CA THR A 397 17.36 -5.93 3.43
C THR A 397 18.67 -5.67 4.15
N GLY A 398 19.78 -5.80 3.45
CA GLY A 398 21.11 -5.47 3.95
C GLY A 398 21.98 -4.82 2.88
N THR A 399 22.59 -3.69 3.23
CA THR A 399 23.53 -2.95 2.39
C THR A 399 24.87 -2.85 3.09
N ILE A 400 25.95 -3.23 2.39
CA ILE A 400 27.32 -2.98 2.81
C ILE A 400 28.00 -2.09 1.77
N GLY A 401 28.84 -1.17 2.23
CA GLY A 401 29.58 -0.31 1.31
C GLY A 401 30.86 0.23 1.90
N PHE A 402 31.69 0.74 1.00
CA PHE A 402 32.93 1.41 1.29
C PHE A 402 32.95 2.76 0.57
N LYS A 403 33.12 3.84 1.31
CA LYS A 403 33.15 5.20 0.77
C LYS A 403 34.24 6.04 1.37
N GLY A 404 34.66 7.04 0.63
CA GLY A 404 35.70 7.93 1.09
C GLY A 404 36.00 9.05 0.13
N THR A 405 37.09 9.77 0.46
CA THR A 405 37.69 10.84 -0.33
C THR A 405 39.12 10.49 -0.67
N SER A 406 39.65 11.02 -1.78
CA SER A 406 41.07 10.95 -2.13
C SER A 406 41.51 12.35 -2.53
N GLY A 407 42.41 12.94 -1.73
CA GLY A 407 42.66 14.37 -1.77
C GLY A 407 41.42 15.20 -1.40
N THR A 408 41.36 16.42 -1.90
CA THR A 408 40.27 17.34 -1.59
C THR A 408 39.12 17.29 -2.59
N ASN A 409 39.33 16.66 -3.75
CA ASN A 409 38.48 16.84 -4.92
C ASN A 409 37.77 15.55 -5.38
N PHE A 410 38.21 14.38 -4.97
CA PHE A 410 37.63 13.11 -5.43
C PHE A 410 36.92 12.38 -4.32
N THR A 411 35.67 11.91 -4.56
CA THR A 411 34.94 11.03 -3.65
C THR A 411 34.51 9.75 -4.37
N TYR A 412 34.36 8.68 -3.62
CA TYR A 412 33.87 7.40 -4.11
C TYR A 412 32.96 6.73 -3.09
N ASP A 413 31.99 5.98 -3.60
CA ASP A 413 31.10 5.10 -2.82
C ASP A 413 30.81 3.83 -3.63
N ILE A 414 31.27 2.68 -3.16
CA ILE A 414 30.95 1.37 -3.72
C ILE A 414 30.10 0.59 -2.72
N SER A 415 29.00 0.02 -3.17
CA SER A 415 28.07 -0.69 -2.28
C SER A 415 27.38 -1.88 -2.94
N GLY A 416 26.99 -2.86 -2.11
CA GLY A 416 26.16 -3.98 -2.48
C GLY A 416 24.96 -4.09 -1.56
N THR A 417 23.77 -4.27 -2.13
CA THR A 417 22.49 -4.48 -1.41
C THR A 417 21.91 -5.82 -1.78
N LEU A 418 21.53 -6.61 -0.78
CA LEU A 418 20.72 -7.82 -0.92
C LEU A 418 19.40 -7.61 -0.21
N ALA A 419 18.31 -7.95 -0.88
CA ALA A 419 16.98 -7.78 -0.31
C ALA A 419 16.03 -8.92 -0.69
N ARG A 420 15.10 -9.22 0.20
CA ARG A 420 14.03 -10.20 -0.01
C ARG A 420 12.78 -9.80 0.75
N ASN A 421 11.67 -9.69 0.01
CA ASN A 421 10.33 -9.58 0.57
C ASN A 421 9.53 -10.84 0.26
N THR A 422 8.78 -11.35 1.23
CA THR A 422 7.94 -12.55 1.08
C THR A 422 6.57 -12.30 1.69
N LEU A 423 5.54 -12.50 0.90
CA LEU A 423 4.14 -12.43 1.33
C LEU A 423 3.54 -13.84 1.29
N ASP A 424 3.22 -14.39 2.45
CA ASP A 424 2.58 -15.70 2.64
C ASP A 424 1.08 -15.50 2.90
N LEU A 425 0.24 -16.03 2.00
CA LEU A 425 -1.20 -15.82 2.02
C LEU A 425 -1.93 -17.10 2.36
N SER A 426 -2.96 -16.99 3.19
CA SER A 426 -3.83 -18.12 3.58
C SER A 426 -5.24 -17.65 3.94
N MET A 427 -6.17 -18.56 4.03
CA MET A 427 -7.57 -18.29 4.38
C MET A 427 -8.12 -19.37 5.29
N THR A 428 -8.98 -18.96 6.22
CA THR A 428 -9.77 -19.86 7.06
C THR A 428 -11.25 -19.53 6.92
N ASN A 429 -12.13 -20.40 7.42
CA ASN A 429 -13.59 -20.27 7.32
C ASN A 429 -14.05 -20.12 5.85
N SER A 430 -13.54 -20.94 4.97
CA SER A 430 -13.92 -20.98 3.55
C SER A 430 -14.11 -22.43 3.11
N PHE A 431 -14.45 -22.64 1.86
CA PHE A 431 -14.49 -23.93 1.21
C PHE A 431 -14.37 -23.80 -0.32
N ASN A 432 -13.99 -24.88 -1.00
CA ASN A 432 -14.09 -25.00 -2.45
C ASN A 432 -15.30 -25.86 -2.78
N ALA A 433 -16.33 -25.24 -3.34
CA ALA A 433 -17.60 -25.90 -3.60
C ALA A 433 -17.46 -27.09 -4.57
N SER A 434 -16.48 -27.06 -5.46
CA SER A 434 -16.24 -28.13 -6.43
C SER A 434 -15.72 -29.44 -5.80
N PHE A 435 -15.28 -29.44 -4.55
CA PHE A 435 -14.85 -30.61 -3.79
C PHE A 435 -15.96 -31.20 -2.91
N GLY A 436 -17.12 -30.54 -2.83
CA GLY A 436 -18.26 -31.08 -2.07
C GLY A 436 -17.91 -31.44 -0.61
N PRO A 437 -18.22 -32.66 -0.13
CA PRO A 437 -17.91 -33.09 1.25
C PRO A 437 -16.42 -33.17 1.58
N ASP A 438 -15.56 -33.31 0.56
CA ASP A 438 -14.12 -33.48 0.74
C ASP A 438 -13.38 -32.15 0.79
N THR A 439 -14.10 -31.01 0.79
CA THR A 439 -13.49 -29.70 0.85
C THR A 439 -12.79 -29.43 2.16
N GLN A 440 -11.57 -28.90 2.11
CA GLN A 440 -10.95 -28.30 3.28
C GLN A 440 -11.59 -26.94 3.60
N THR A 441 -11.46 -26.48 4.84
CA THR A 441 -11.99 -25.18 5.32
C THR A 441 -10.91 -24.15 5.61
N SER A 442 -9.66 -24.52 5.43
CA SER A 442 -8.49 -23.68 5.56
C SER A 442 -7.55 -23.95 4.39
N PHE A 443 -7.02 -22.88 3.79
CA PHE A 443 -6.24 -22.95 2.55
C PHE A 443 -4.97 -22.15 2.67
N LYS A 444 -3.85 -22.68 2.17
CA LYS A 444 -2.63 -21.94 1.87
C LYS A 444 -2.60 -21.62 0.38
N PHE A 445 -2.34 -20.37 0.06
CA PHE A 445 -2.37 -19.91 -1.34
C PHE A 445 -1.00 -19.93 -2.02
N GLY A 446 0.04 -20.30 -1.26
CA GLY A 446 1.43 -20.18 -1.67
C GLY A 446 2.01 -18.81 -1.31
N LYS A 447 3.27 -18.60 -1.65
CA LYS A 447 4.04 -17.40 -1.34
C LYS A 447 4.28 -16.58 -2.58
N LEU A 448 4.25 -15.26 -2.43
CA LEU A 448 4.80 -14.31 -3.37
C LEU A 448 6.18 -13.88 -2.84
N ILE A 449 7.19 -13.85 -3.69
CA ILE A 449 8.57 -13.59 -3.28
C ILE A 449 9.22 -12.63 -4.27
N GLN A 450 9.71 -11.51 -3.77
CA GLN A 450 10.55 -10.56 -4.48
C GLN A 450 11.97 -10.62 -3.90
N SER A 451 12.98 -10.79 -4.74
CA SER A 451 14.40 -10.77 -4.33
C SER A 451 15.17 -9.82 -5.22
N GLU A 452 16.07 -9.04 -4.63
CA GLU A 452 16.89 -8.07 -5.35
C GLU A 452 18.36 -8.13 -4.94
N LEU A 453 19.23 -7.92 -5.92
CA LEU A 453 20.66 -7.63 -5.75
C LEU A 453 20.95 -6.33 -6.49
N ASN A 454 21.50 -5.35 -5.79
CA ASN A 454 22.00 -4.11 -6.37
C ASN A 454 23.49 -3.96 -6.05
N VAL A 455 24.29 -3.57 -7.04
CA VAL A 455 25.67 -3.15 -6.87
C VAL A 455 25.81 -1.77 -7.48
N ASN A 456 26.31 -0.80 -6.70
CA ASN A 456 26.43 0.59 -7.09
C ASN A 456 27.87 1.05 -6.93
N LEU A 457 28.33 1.87 -7.88
CA LEU A 457 29.54 2.67 -7.84
C LEU A 457 29.15 4.11 -8.12
N ASP A 458 29.43 5.02 -7.20
CA ASP A 458 29.21 6.45 -7.32
C ASP A 458 30.56 7.18 -7.14
N LEU A 459 30.89 8.05 -8.07
CA LEU A 459 32.14 8.82 -8.08
C LEU A 459 31.81 10.30 -8.25
N THR A 460 32.53 11.18 -7.55
CA THR A 460 32.50 12.63 -7.81
C THR A 460 33.91 13.19 -7.90
N TYR A 461 34.07 14.22 -8.74
CA TYR A 461 35.30 14.95 -8.91
C TYR A 461 35.03 16.46 -9.03
N ALA A 462 35.60 17.25 -8.14
CA ALA A 462 35.50 18.71 -8.17
C ALA A 462 36.68 19.29 -8.94
N LEU A 463 36.41 20.00 -10.05
CA LEU A 463 37.39 20.61 -10.92
C LEU A 463 37.32 22.13 -10.82
N GLU A 464 38.41 22.76 -10.42
CA GLU A 464 38.56 24.21 -10.49
C GLU A 464 38.60 24.70 -11.95
N ALA A 465 37.60 25.44 -12.36
CA ALA A 465 37.45 25.92 -13.75
C ALA A 465 37.29 27.43 -13.86
N GLY A 466 37.56 28.18 -12.79
CA GLY A 466 37.42 29.63 -12.76
C GLY A 466 35.98 30.15 -12.73
N LEU A 467 35.03 29.27 -12.36
CA LEU A 467 33.64 29.61 -12.06
C LEU A 467 33.50 30.03 -10.58
N ALA A 468 32.31 30.46 -10.16
CA ALA A 468 32.04 30.81 -8.76
C ALA A 468 32.17 29.63 -7.79
N SER A 469 32.08 28.40 -8.27
CA SER A 469 32.44 27.18 -7.55
C SER A 469 33.12 26.16 -8.47
N PRO A 470 33.87 25.17 -7.93
CA PRO A 470 34.36 24.06 -8.73
C PRO A 470 33.22 23.36 -9.48
N ILE A 471 33.49 22.89 -10.69
CA ILE A 471 32.55 22.00 -11.40
C ILE A 471 32.61 20.63 -10.70
N THR A 472 31.51 20.23 -10.10
CA THR A 472 31.36 18.87 -9.55
C THR A 472 30.88 17.93 -10.64
N PHE A 473 31.81 17.14 -11.20
CA PHE A 473 31.47 16.01 -12.07
C PHE A 473 31.02 14.83 -11.21
N SER A 474 29.99 14.13 -11.65
CA SER A 474 29.53 12.89 -11.04
C SER A 474 29.44 11.80 -12.11
N ALA A 475 29.86 10.59 -11.78
CA ALA A 475 29.77 9.42 -12.64
C ALA A 475 29.45 8.19 -11.80
N GLY A 476 28.83 7.20 -12.39
CA GLY A 476 28.59 5.95 -11.68
C GLY A 476 28.07 4.84 -12.55
N ALA A 477 28.09 3.64 -11.95
CA ALA A 477 27.60 2.41 -12.55
C ALA A 477 26.68 1.68 -11.58
N GLU A 478 25.67 1.03 -12.12
CA GLU A 478 24.73 0.20 -11.36
C GLU A 478 24.53 -1.13 -12.07
N TYR A 479 24.58 -2.22 -11.31
CA TYR A 479 24.08 -3.52 -11.73
C TYR A 479 22.96 -3.92 -10.80
N ARG A 480 21.78 -4.22 -11.36
CA ARG A 480 20.61 -4.67 -10.61
C ARG A 480 20.07 -5.98 -11.15
N ARG A 481 19.70 -6.87 -10.25
CA ARG A 481 19.01 -8.13 -10.55
C ARG A 481 17.78 -8.23 -9.68
N GLU A 482 16.63 -8.28 -10.32
CA GLU A 482 15.33 -8.53 -9.69
C GLU A 482 14.87 -9.96 -10.02
N LYS A 483 14.22 -10.61 -9.07
CA LYS A 483 13.63 -11.94 -9.25
C LYS A 483 12.29 -11.99 -8.54
N TYR A 484 11.24 -12.32 -9.27
CA TYR A 484 9.91 -12.55 -8.73
C TYR A 484 9.56 -14.03 -8.84
N GLU A 485 9.09 -14.62 -7.72
CA GLU A 485 8.79 -16.05 -7.60
C GLU A 485 7.44 -16.24 -6.93
N THR A 486 6.73 -17.30 -7.35
CA THR A 486 5.55 -17.80 -6.62
C THR A 486 5.77 -19.25 -6.25
N THR A 487 5.28 -19.67 -5.09
CA THR A 487 5.20 -21.09 -4.73
C THR A 487 3.78 -21.60 -4.90
N GLN A 488 3.62 -22.89 -5.15
CA GLN A 488 2.31 -23.52 -5.28
C GLN A 488 1.54 -23.47 -3.96
N GLY A 489 0.23 -23.25 -4.03
CA GLY A 489 -0.70 -23.36 -2.92
C GLY A 489 -1.25 -24.77 -2.74
N ASP A 490 -2.15 -24.94 -1.76
CA ASP A 490 -2.91 -26.17 -1.59
C ASP A 490 -3.74 -26.47 -2.85
N VAL A 491 -3.78 -27.73 -3.29
CA VAL A 491 -4.47 -28.11 -4.52
C VAL A 491 -5.94 -27.68 -4.50
N GLN A 492 -6.63 -27.86 -3.39
CA GLN A 492 -8.02 -27.45 -3.26
C GLN A 492 -8.22 -25.93 -3.25
N SER A 493 -7.15 -25.14 -3.16
CA SER A 493 -7.27 -23.68 -3.23
C SER A 493 -7.47 -23.13 -4.66
N TYR A 494 -7.10 -23.90 -5.68
CA TYR A 494 -7.14 -23.46 -7.10
C TYR A 494 -7.70 -24.49 -8.07
N ALA A 495 -7.79 -25.78 -7.72
CA ALA A 495 -8.20 -26.84 -8.64
C ALA A 495 -9.71 -27.07 -8.64
N ALA A 496 -10.22 -27.52 -9.76
CA ALA A 496 -11.55 -28.10 -9.88
C ALA A 496 -11.60 -29.48 -9.20
N GLY A 497 -12.56 -29.67 -8.33
CA GLY A 497 -12.84 -30.96 -7.69
C GLY A 497 -13.79 -31.85 -8.50
N PRO A 498 -14.06 -33.06 -8.00
CA PRO A 498 -14.92 -34.02 -8.73
C PRO A 498 -16.36 -33.54 -8.89
N TYR A 499 -16.79 -32.53 -8.15
CA TYR A 499 -18.15 -31.98 -8.20
C TYR A 499 -18.20 -30.63 -8.97
N ALA A 500 -17.18 -30.29 -9.72
CA ALA A 500 -17.09 -29.00 -10.44
C ALA A 500 -18.20 -28.80 -11.49
N SER A 501 -18.71 -29.87 -12.06
CA SER A 501 -19.86 -29.85 -12.95
C SER A 501 -20.91 -30.89 -12.48
N GLN A 502 -22.08 -30.42 -12.16
CA GLN A 502 -23.18 -31.27 -11.64
C GLN A 502 -24.46 -31.07 -12.45
N PRO A 503 -25.24 -32.13 -12.68
CA PRO A 503 -26.58 -31.99 -13.25
C PRO A 503 -27.45 -31.09 -12.38
N LEU A 504 -28.19 -30.21 -13.01
CA LEU A 504 -29.21 -29.39 -12.34
C LEU A 504 -30.55 -30.15 -12.33
N TYR A 505 -31.23 -30.06 -11.20
CA TYR A 505 -32.56 -30.61 -11.02
C TYR A 505 -33.51 -29.51 -10.56
N VAL A 506 -34.73 -29.51 -11.07
CA VAL A 506 -35.82 -28.58 -10.71
C VAL A 506 -36.84 -29.33 -9.86
N GLN A 507 -37.25 -28.72 -8.78
CA GLN A 507 -38.34 -29.22 -7.99
C GLN A 507 -39.67 -29.01 -8.75
N THR A 508 -40.32 -30.09 -9.13
CA THR A 508 -41.61 -30.06 -9.89
C THR A 508 -42.82 -30.22 -9.00
N ALA A 509 -42.62 -30.77 -7.80
CA ALA A 509 -43.61 -30.80 -6.72
C ALA A 509 -42.85 -30.84 -5.37
N PRO A 510 -43.50 -30.60 -4.22
CA PRO A 510 -42.85 -30.70 -2.90
C PRO A 510 -42.09 -32.01 -2.72
N GLY A 511 -40.73 -31.94 -2.62
CA GLY A 511 -39.87 -33.12 -2.47
C GLY A 511 -39.59 -33.89 -3.78
N VAL A 512 -40.17 -33.48 -4.92
CA VAL A 512 -39.96 -34.15 -6.22
C VAL A 512 -39.15 -33.28 -7.15
N PHE A 513 -38.08 -33.88 -7.68
CA PHE A 513 -37.13 -33.15 -8.55
C PHE A 513 -36.97 -33.86 -9.89
N THR A 514 -36.99 -33.10 -10.98
CA THR A 514 -36.69 -33.62 -12.33
C THR A 514 -35.47 -32.91 -12.88
N ARG A 515 -34.72 -33.57 -13.76
CA ARG A 515 -33.55 -32.99 -14.42
C ARG A 515 -33.96 -31.77 -15.20
N SER A 516 -33.28 -30.66 -14.96
CA SER A 516 -33.51 -29.42 -15.72
C SER A 516 -33.04 -29.60 -17.15
N VAL A 517 -33.89 -29.19 -18.09
CA VAL A 517 -33.64 -29.21 -19.54
C VAL A 517 -33.98 -27.83 -20.09
N VAL A 518 -32.99 -27.14 -20.67
CA VAL A 518 -33.17 -25.84 -21.36
C VAL A 518 -32.84 -26.03 -22.83
N ASN A 519 -33.73 -25.61 -23.70
CA ASN A 519 -33.62 -25.73 -25.15
C ASN A 519 -33.30 -27.17 -25.61
N GLY A 520 -33.89 -28.16 -24.91
CA GLY A 520 -33.71 -29.59 -25.24
C GLY A 520 -32.40 -30.22 -24.73
N ALA A 521 -31.51 -29.46 -24.13
CA ALA A 521 -30.27 -29.94 -23.53
C ALA A 521 -30.35 -29.98 -21.98
N PRO A 522 -29.82 -31.04 -21.34
CA PRO A 522 -29.73 -31.09 -19.90
C PRO A 522 -28.84 -29.98 -19.36
N GLU A 523 -29.35 -29.22 -18.39
CA GLU A 523 -28.55 -28.21 -17.69
C GLU A 523 -27.56 -28.86 -16.73
N THR A 524 -26.38 -28.28 -16.69
CA THR A 524 -25.36 -28.55 -15.67
C THR A 524 -25.05 -27.30 -14.86
N ASN A 525 -24.75 -27.49 -13.60
CA ASN A 525 -24.24 -26.45 -12.74
C ASN A 525 -22.71 -26.55 -12.65
N SER A 526 -22.04 -25.45 -12.85
CA SER A 526 -20.56 -25.35 -12.71
C SER A 526 -20.23 -24.64 -11.42
N PHE A 527 -19.35 -25.24 -10.62
CA PHE A 527 -18.76 -24.60 -9.46
C PHE A 527 -17.40 -24.03 -9.80
N LEU A 528 -17.11 -22.85 -9.27
CA LEU A 528 -15.80 -22.22 -9.42
C LEU A 528 -14.69 -23.11 -8.85
N PRO A 529 -13.62 -23.37 -9.60
CA PRO A 529 -12.53 -24.25 -9.17
C PRO A 529 -11.53 -23.52 -8.28
N ALA A 530 -11.99 -22.94 -7.17
CA ALA A 530 -11.15 -22.23 -6.23
C ALA A 530 -11.77 -22.16 -4.84
N ALA A 531 -10.96 -21.88 -3.84
CA ALA A 531 -11.48 -21.54 -2.52
C ALA A 531 -12.35 -20.28 -2.61
N SER A 532 -13.43 -20.26 -1.84
CA SER A 532 -14.38 -19.14 -1.88
C SER A 532 -13.74 -17.86 -1.35
N GLY A 533 -13.44 -16.93 -2.24
CA GLY A 533 -12.86 -15.62 -1.95
C GLY A 533 -11.53 -15.36 -2.65
N TYR A 534 -10.61 -16.31 -2.63
CA TYR A 534 -9.28 -16.16 -3.22
C TYR A 534 -8.75 -17.49 -3.72
N GLY A 535 -8.13 -17.52 -4.90
CA GLY A 535 -7.52 -18.73 -5.46
C GLY A 535 -6.02 -18.73 -5.22
N GLY A 536 -5.51 -19.93 -4.88
CA GLY A 536 -4.07 -20.13 -4.70
C GLY A 536 -3.30 -20.19 -6.01
N ASN A 537 -1.98 -20.05 -5.93
CA ASN A 537 -1.09 -20.22 -7.07
C ASN A 537 -1.15 -21.68 -7.55
N SER A 538 -1.51 -21.88 -8.82
CA SER A 538 -1.68 -23.22 -9.41
C SER A 538 -0.35 -23.93 -9.66
N ALA A 539 0.73 -23.18 -9.87
CA ALA A 539 2.07 -23.70 -10.11
C ALA A 539 3.15 -22.74 -9.59
N PRO A 540 4.32 -23.26 -9.23
CA PRO A 540 5.47 -22.42 -8.93
C PRO A 540 5.91 -21.69 -10.22
N SER A 541 6.34 -20.45 -10.04
CA SER A 541 6.86 -19.65 -11.16
C SER A 541 8.06 -18.82 -10.73
N SER A 542 8.88 -18.43 -11.69
CA SER A 542 10.04 -17.59 -11.45
C SER A 542 10.37 -16.78 -12.70
N LEU A 543 10.52 -15.48 -12.53
CA LEU A 543 11.01 -14.58 -13.57
C LEU A 543 12.14 -13.71 -13.04
N LYS A 544 13.21 -13.59 -13.82
CA LYS A 544 14.39 -12.80 -13.50
C LYS A 544 14.56 -11.68 -14.52
N GLN A 545 14.85 -10.48 -14.03
CA GLN A 545 15.24 -9.32 -14.82
C GLN A 545 16.59 -8.80 -14.34
N THR A 546 17.44 -8.39 -15.26
CA THR A 546 18.74 -7.76 -14.96
C THR A 546 18.88 -6.48 -15.78
N ASN A 547 19.50 -5.46 -15.16
CA ASN A 547 19.93 -4.26 -15.87
C ASN A 547 21.35 -3.87 -15.48
N PHE A 548 21.98 -3.15 -16.39
CA PHE A 548 23.23 -2.44 -16.19
C PHE A 548 23.02 -0.98 -16.59
N ALA A 549 23.48 -0.05 -15.74
CA ALA A 549 23.33 1.38 -15.97
C ALA A 549 24.65 2.12 -15.80
N LEU A 550 24.81 3.19 -16.58
CA LEU A 550 25.86 4.18 -16.43
C LEU A 550 25.25 5.59 -16.39
N TYR A 551 25.78 6.46 -15.55
CA TYR A 551 25.39 7.85 -15.54
C TYR A 551 26.59 8.78 -15.48
N LEU A 552 26.39 10.01 -16.00
CA LEU A 552 27.35 11.10 -15.95
C LEU A 552 26.60 12.40 -15.70
N GLY A 553 27.10 13.24 -14.81
CA GLY A 553 26.54 14.54 -14.48
C GLY A 553 27.59 15.60 -14.21
N ALA A 554 27.21 16.86 -14.30
CA ALA A 554 28.02 18.01 -13.91
C ALA A 554 27.13 19.07 -13.27
N GLU A 555 27.61 19.70 -12.19
CA GLU A 555 26.92 20.78 -11.47
C GLU A 555 27.94 21.84 -11.02
N ALA A 556 27.61 23.11 -11.20
CA ALA A 556 28.47 24.23 -10.75
C ALA A 556 27.64 25.50 -10.46
N ASP A 557 28.19 26.34 -9.59
CA ASP A 557 27.81 27.77 -9.58
C ASP A 557 28.58 28.46 -10.71
N VAL A 558 27.89 28.71 -11.82
CA VAL A 558 28.48 29.36 -13.01
C VAL A 558 28.87 30.79 -12.67
N THR A 559 28.04 31.45 -11.86
CA THR A 559 28.27 32.74 -11.23
C THR A 559 27.78 32.70 -9.80
N ASP A 560 28.06 33.72 -8.98
CA ASP A 560 27.53 33.86 -7.61
C ASP A 560 25.98 33.77 -7.55
N LYS A 561 25.30 34.02 -8.70
CA LYS A 561 23.85 34.05 -8.81
C LYS A 561 23.25 32.85 -9.54
N LEU A 562 24.02 32.15 -10.36
CA LEU A 562 23.52 31.10 -11.25
C LEU A 562 24.18 29.77 -10.95
N THR A 563 23.41 28.82 -10.45
CA THR A 563 23.79 27.42 -10.42
C THR A 563 23.12 26.66 -11.58
N PHE A 564 23.88 25.81 -12.24
CA PHE A 564 23.40 24.95 -13.32
C PHE A 564 23.87 23.52 -13.14
N GLY A 565 22.99 22.58 -13.43
CA GLY A 565 23.28 21.13 -13.38
C GLY A 565 22.71 20.40 -14.59
N ALA A 566 23.43 19.37 -15.05
CA ALA A 566 23.00 18.48 -16.11
C ALA A 566 23.43 17.04 -15.79
N THR A 567 22.54 16.05 -16.07
CA THR A 567 22.83 14.62 -15.85
C THR A 567 22.22 13.81 -16.97
N GLY A 568 22.98 12.82 -17.48
CA GLY A 568 22.52 11.82 -18.43
C GLY A 568 22.73 10.41 -17.88
N ARG A 569 21.82 9.50 -18.19
CA ARG A 569 21.87 8.11 -17.77
C ARG A 569 21.42 7.16 -18.90
N TYR A 570 22.15 6.09 -19.10
CA TYR A 570 21.81 5.00 -19.98
C TYR A 570 21.64 3.73 -19.17
N GLU A 571 20.54 3.02 -19.37
CA GLU A 571 20.27 1.71 -18.77
C GLU A 571 19.94 0.68 -19.84
N ARG A 572 20.42 -0.54 -19.70
CA ARG A 572 20.13 -1.67 -20.56
C ARG A 572 19.56 -2.82 -19.75
N TYR A 573 18.37 -3.25 -20.13
CA TYR A 573 17.64 -4.37 -19.55
C TYR A 573 17.70 -5.58 -20.47
N ASN A 574 17.77 -6.78 -19.88
CA ASN A 574 17.71 -8.02 -20.64
C ASN A 574 16.32 -8.31 -21.25
N THR A 575 15.27 -7.62 -20.81
CA THR A 575 13.87 -7.87 -21.20
C THR A 575 13.39 -6.99 -22.35
N PHE A 576 13.77 -5.70 -22.40
CA PHE A 576 13.28 -4.75 -23.41
C PHE A 576 14.37 -3.85 -24.03
N GLY A 577 15.65 -4.04 -23.69
CA GLY A 577 16.76 -3.31 -24.30
C GLY A 577 17.16 -2.03 -23.57
N GLY A 578 17.67 -1.04 -24.34
CA GLY A 578 18.26 0.18 -23.80
C GLY A 578 17.30 1.36 -23.66
N VAL A 579 17.51 2.18 -22.63
CA VAL A 579 16.81 3.45 -22.41
C VAL A 579 17.86 4.53 -22.04
N PHE A 580 17.77 5.69 -22.70
CA PHE A 580 18.52 6.87 -22.32
C PHE A 580 17.58 7.93 -21.76
N VAL A 581 17.99 8.58 -20.66
CA VAL A 581 17.28 9.69 -20.02
C VAL A 581 18.25 10.78 -19.62
N GLY A 582 17.75 12.02 -19.57
CA GLY A 582 18.53 13.19 -19.21
C GLY A 582 17.73 14.17 -18.36
N LYS A 583 18.45 14.99 -17.59
CA LYS A 583 17.90 16.05 -16.76
C LYS A 583 18.80 17.27 -16.79
N VAL A 584 18.19 18.45 -16.83
CA VAL A 584 18.86 19.75 -16.58
C VAL A 584 18.08 20.48 -15.49
N ASN A 585 18.78 21.21 -14.65
CA ASN A 585 18.21 22.07 -13.63
C ASN A 585 19.03 23.34 -13.45
N ALA A 586 18.38 24.41 -13.02
CA ALA A 586 19.03 25.68 -12.73
C ALA A 586 18.32 26.41 -11.60
N ILE A 587 19.05 27.15 -10.81
CA ILE A 587 18.54 28.17 -9.89
C ILE A 587 19.27 29.49 -10.12
N TYR A 588 18.50 30.58 -10.16
CA TYR A 588 19.02 31.92 -10.34
C TYR A 588 18.60 32.81 -9.17
N LYS A 589 19.57 33.35 -8.42
CA LYS A 589 19.37 34.28 -7.32
C LYS A 589 19.18 35.69 -7.93
N ILE A 590 17.95 36.17 -7.97
CA ILE A 590 17.65 37.53 -8.41
C ILE A 590 18.22 38.55 -7.40
N VAL A 591 17.91 38.31 -6.14
CA VAL A 591 18.49 38.89 -4.93
C VAL A 591 18.70 37.81 -3.88
N ASP A 592 19.41 38.05 -2.81
CA ASP A 592 19.72 37.06 -1.77
C ASP A 592 18.47 36.43 -1.16
N GLN A 593 17.38 37.17 -1.09
CA GLN A 593 16.10 36.74 -0.51
C GLN A 593 15.16 36.07 -1.50
N PHE A 594 15.45 36.15 -2.83
CA PHE A 594 14.54 35.65 -3.84
C PHE A 594 15.25 34.95 -4.99
N SER A 595 14.97 33.67 -5.17
CA SER A 595 15.55 32.87 -6.24
C SER A 595 14.43 32.23 -7.07
N VAL A 596 14.67 32.05 -8.37
CA VAL A 596 13.82 31.29 -9.27
C VAL A 596 14.54 30.03 -9.70
N ARG A 597 13.81 28.94 -9.86
CA ARG A 597 14.38 27.64 -10.27
C ARG A 597 13.56 26.98 -11.36
N GLY A 598 14.24 26.16 -12.16
CA GLY A 598 13.59 25.40 -13.21
C GLY A 598 14.26 24.05 -13.44
N THR A 599 13.45 23.08 -13.81
CA THR A 599 13.90 21.72 -14.11
C THR A 599 13.23 21.18 -15.36
N PHE A 600 13.99 20.46 -16.16
CA PHE A 600 13.49 19.68 -17.29
C PHE A 600 14.17 18.31 -17.30
N GLY A 601 13.39 17.25 -17.44
CA GLY A 601 13.97 15.92 -17.50
C GLY A 601 13.07 14.91 -18.20
N THR A 602 13.71 13.84 -18.65
CA THR A 602 13.04 12.62 -19.10
C THR A 602 13.23 11.53 -18.09
N GLY A 603 12.27 10.61 -17.99
CA GLY A 603 12.33 9.49 -17.07
C GLY A 603 11.71 8.23 -17.65
N PHE A 604 11.86 7.13 -16.95
CA PHE A 604 11.19 5.87 -17.30
C PHE A 604 10.96 5.01 -16.06
N HIS A 605 9.99 4.10 -16.19
CA HIS A 605 9.77 2.98 -15.29
C HIS A 605 9.84 1.68 -16.08
N ALA A 606 10.64 0.72 -15.60
CA ALA A 606 10.79 -0.59 -16.19
C ALA A 606 9.67 -1.54 -15.71
N PRO A 607 9.02 -2.33 -16.60
CA PRO A 607 8.12 -3.37 -16.14
C PRO A 607 8.81 -4.25 -15.10
N SER A 608 8.18 -4.45 -13.94
CA SER A 608 8.75 -5.32 -12.92
C SER A 608 8.56 -6.80 -13.30
N PRO A 609 9.43 -7.70 -12.82
CA PRO A 609 9.22 -9.14 -12.98
C PRO A 609 7.89 -9.60 -12.40
N GLY A 610 7.39 -8.94 -11.34
CA GLY A 610 6.08 -9.21 -10.74
C GLY A 610 4.93 -8.87 -11.69
N GLN A 611 4.93 -7.69 -12.33
CA GLN A 611 3.91 -7.30 -13.30
C GLN A 611 3.84 -8.25 -14.51
N VAL A 612 4.98 -8.77 -14.96
CA VAL A 612 5.03 -9.72 -16.10
C VAL A 612 4.59 -11.13 -15.70
N ASN A 613 4.91 -11.56 -14.46
CA ASN A 613 4.79 -12.97 -14.03
C ASN A 613 3.65 -13.24 -13.04
N THR A 614 2.86 -12.21 -12.68
CA THR A 614 1.72 -12.39 -11.77
C THR A 614 0.60 -13.18 -12.43
N GLU A 615 0.11 -14.17 -11.69
CA GLU A 615 -1.10 -14.92 -11.99
C GLU A 615 -1.89 -15.10 -10.71
N ILE A 616 -3.09 -14.54 -10.66
CA ILE A 616 -3.96 -14.56 -9.47
C ILE A 616 -5.39 -14.79 -9.92
N LEU A 617 -6.07 -15.72 -9.27
CA LEU A 617 -7.50 -15.95 -9.42
C LEU A 617 -8.22 -15.34 -8.21
N THR A 618 -9.17 -14.47 -8.47
CA THR A 618 -10.04 -13.89 -7.43
C THR A 618 -11.49 -14.14 -7.77
N THR A 619 -12.35 -14.00 -6.78
CA THR A 619 -13.79 -14.04 -7.00
C THR A 619 -14.34 -12.63 -6.89
N ALA A 620 -14.86 -12.12 -8.00
CA ALA A 620 -15.51 -10.82 -8.06
C ALA A 620 -17.05 -10.98 -8.14
N PHE A 621 -17.76 -9.88 -7.93
CA PHE A 621 -19.20 -9.81 -8.17
C PHE A 621 -19.44 -8.97 -9.41
N ARG A 622 -20.14 -9.54 -10.42
CA ARG A 622 -20.45 -8.82 -11.65
C ARG A 622 -21.39 -7.65 -11.35
N ALA A 623 -20.98 -6.47 -11.78
CA ALA A 623 -21.81 -5.28 -11.65
C ALA A 623 -23.16 -5.49 -12.36
N GLY A 624 -24.26 -5.10 -11.69
CA GLY A 624 -25.60 -5.19 -12.23
C GLY A 624 -26.35 -6.48 -11.95
N THR A 625 -25.68 -7.66 -11.95
CA THR A 625 -26.33 -8.95 -11.66
C THR A 625 -26.04 -9.43 -10.25
N GLY A 626 -24.97 -8.96 -9.61
CA GLY A 626 -24.48 -9.49 -8.33
C GLY A 626 -24.00 -10.95 -8.43
N GLU A 627 -23.83 -11.46 -9.66
CA GLU A 627 -23.33 -12.81 -9.90
C GLU A 627 -21.88 -12.91 -9.49
N GLN A 628 -21.53 -13.96 -8.74
CA GLN A 628 -20.15 -14.25 -8.41
C GLN A 628 -19.46 -14.89 -9.61
N VAL A 629 -18.42 -14.25 -10.09
CA VAL A 629 -17.61 -14.70 -11.22
C VAL A 629 -16.17 -14.87 -10.79
N GLN A 630 -15.46 -15.79 -11.44
CA GLN A 630 -14.03 -15.91 -11.27
C GLN A 630 -13.34 -14.90 -12.19
N THR A 631 -12.51 -14.03 -11.62
CA THR A 631 -11.68 -13.11 -12.38
C THR A 631 -10.23 -13.53 -12.26
N GLY A 632 -9.60 -13.88 -13.37
CA GLY A 632 -8.19 -14.22 -13.45
C GLY A 632 -7.35 -13.05 -13.97
N THR A 633 -6.31 -12.67 -13.22
CA THR A 633 -5.20 -11.89 -13.77
C THR A 633 -4.14 -12.87 -14.23
N TYR A 634 -3.91 -12.94 -15.54
CA TYR A 634 -3.02 -13.93 -16.16
C TYR A 634 -1.69 -13.31 -16.56
N ARG A 635 -0.62 -14.11 -16.54
CA ARG A 635 0.72 -13.70 -16.99
C ARG A 635 0.64 -13.16 -18.43
N VAL A 636 1.40 -12.10 -18.69
CA VAL A 636 1.39 -11.43 -20.00
C VAL A 636 1.71 -12.36 -21.16
N ASN A 637 2.59 -13.33 -20.94
CA ASN A 637 3.02 -14.31 -21.95
C ASN A 637 2.24 -15.63 -21.94
N SER A 638 1.15 -15.71 -21.16
CA SER A 638 0.30 -16.90 -21.18
C SER A 638 -0.51 -16.98 -22.48
N PRO A 639 -0.85 -18.17 -22.96
CA PRO A 639 -1.74 -18.33 -24.13
C PRO A 639 -3.09 -17.64 -23.93
N ILE A 640 -3.63 -17.66 -22.72
CA ILE A 640 -4.90 -17.00 -22.36
C ILE A 640 -4.80 -15.49 -22.59
N SER A 641 -3.79 -14.82 -22.01
CA SER A 641 -3.61 -13.38 -22.18
C SER A 641 -3.34 -12.99 -23.63
N GLN A 642 -2.53 -13.78 -24.33
CA GLN A 642 -2.19 -13.51 -25.73
C GLN A 642 -3.40 -13.62 -26.66
N TYR A 643 -4.31 -14.56 -26.38
CA TYR A 643 -5.58 -14.70 -27.11
C TYR A 643 -6.41 -13.41 -27.03
N PHE A 644 -6.47 -12.78 -25.84
CA PHE A 644 -7.17 -11.50 -25.64
C PHE A 644 -6.34 -10.26 -26.01
N GLY A 645 -5.15 -10.43 -26.60
CA GLY A 645 -4.35 -9.35 -27.18
C GLY A 645 -3.19 -8.84 -26.32
N ALA A 646 -2.79 -9.59 -25.27
CA ALA A 646 -1.60 -9.24 -24.50
C ALA A 646 -0.32 -9.23 -25.37
N ARG A 647 0.55 -8.28 -25.09
CA ARG A 647 1.86 -8.14 -25.73
C ARG A 647 2.94 -7.95 -24.67
N GLN A 648 4.18 -8.27 -25.01
CA GLN A 648 5.33 -8.03 -24.15
C GLN A 648 5.33 -6.58 -23.64
N LEU A 649 5.51 -6.41 -22.32
CA LEU A 649 5.56 -5.09 -21.71
C LEU A 649 6.85 -4.35 -22.08
N GLY A 650 6.69 -3.08 -22.41
CA GLY A 650 7.77 -2.13 -22.62
C GLY A 650 7.84 -1.11 -21.45
N PRO A 651 8.91 -0.28 -21.40
CA PRO A 651 9.03 0.73 -20.37
C PRO A 651 7.99 1.85 -20.52
N GLU A 652 7.47 2.35 -19.41
CA GLU A 652 6.83 3.66 -19.35
C GLU A 652 7.89 4.74 -19.59
N ARG A 653 7.51 5.84 -20.23
CA ARG A 653 8.41 6.98 -20.48
C ARG A 653 7.78 8.26 -19.98
N SER A 654 8.55 9.06 -19.26
CA SER A 654 8.07 10.35 -18.76
C SER A 654 8.82 11.54 -19.35
N THR A 655 8.14 12.68 -19.37
CA THR A 655 8.72 14.02 -19.58
C THR A 655 8.21 14.92 -18.48
N ASN A 656 9.13 15.50 -17.74
CA ASN A 656 8.89 16.26 -16.54
C ASN A 656 9.36 17.70 -16.74
N PHE A 657 8.50 18.68 -16.38
CA PHE A 657 8.82 20.11 -16.33
C PHE A 657 8.51 20.62 -14.92
N GLY A 658 9.41 21.38 -14.36
CA GLY A 658 9.22 22.07 -13.10
C GLY A 658 9.68 23.52 -13.22
N ALA A 659 8.95 24.44 -12.59
CA ALA A 659 9.36 25.83 -12.42
C ALA A 659 8.85 26.36 -11.08
N GLY A 660 9.69 27.10 -10.37
CA GLY A 660 9.33 27.58 -9.05
C GLY A 660 10.19 28.73 -8.58
N PHE A 661 9.91 29.20 -7.36
CA PHE A 661 10.70 30.19 -6.68
C PHE A 661 10.89 29.85 -5.19
N VAL A 662 11.94 30.41 -4.63
CA VAL A 662 12.25 30.37 -3.20
C VAL A 662 12.30 31.80 -2.70
N PHE A 663 11.54 32.11 -1.66
CA PHE A 663 11.55 33.39 -0.97
C PHE A 663 11.97 33.18 0.48
N ASN A 664 13.11 33.74 0.84
CA ASN A 664 13.73 33.61 2.15
C ASN A 664 14.24 35.00 2.62
N PRO A 665 13.33 35.90 3.07
CA PRO A 665 13.70 37.27 3.41
C PRO A 665 14.56 37.36 4.66
N ASN A 666 14.51 36.39 5.54
CA ASN A 666 15.28 36.29 6.77
C ASN A 666 15.29 34.83 7.28
N SER A 667 16.01 34.54 8.35
CA SER A 667 16.10 33.21 8.95
C SER A 667 14.74 32.67 9.52
N ALA A 668 13.77 33.57 9.72
CA ALA A 668 12.48 33.22 10.29
C ALA A 668 11.47 32.67 9.25
N LEU A 669 11.49 33.15 8.01
CA LEU A 669 10.51 32.82 6.97
C LEU A 669 11.16 32.20 5.75
N THR A 670 10.68 31.02 5.37
CA THR A 670 11.00 30.39 4.09
C THR A 670 9.70 30.04 3.37
N LEU A 671 9.56 30.43 2.10
CA LEU A 671 8.44 30.08 1.24
C LEU A 671 8.97 29.53 -0.09
N THR A 672 8.49 28.35 -0.46
CA THR A 672 8.76 27.74 -1.78
C THR A 672 7.44 27.54 -2.53
N VAL A 673 7.46 27.82 -3.82
CA VAL A 673 6.34 27.57 -4.73
C VAL A 673 6.88 26.88 -5.97
N ASP A 674 6.36 25.70 -6.30
CA ASP A 674 6.83 24.85 -7.39
C ASP A 674 5.67 24.32 -8.22
N GLY A 675 5.55 24.78 -9.46
CA GLY A 675 4.63 24.23 -10.45
C GLY A 675 5.28 23.08 -11.21
N TYR A 676 4.49 22.07 -11.58
CA TYR A 676 4.99 20.90 -12.30
C TYR A 676 4.02 20.38 -13.35
N ILE A 677 4.58 19.74 -14.39
CA ILE A 677 3.88 18.98 -15.41
C ILE A 677 4.63 17.66 -15.62
N ILE A 678 3.94 16.53 -15.45
CA ILE A 678 4.49 15.19 -15.63
C ILE A 678 3.65 14.46 -16.68
N LYS A 679 4.23 14.21 -17.85
CA LYS A 679 3.60 13.43 -18.92
C LYS A 679 4.18 12.03 -18.90
N VAL A 680 3.35 11.01 -18.68
CA VAL A 680 3.77 9.62 -18.73
C VAL A 680 3.09 8.94 -19.92
N ARG A 681 3.90 8.32 -20.79
CA ARG A 681 3.46 7.60 -21.97
C ARG A 681 3.63 6.11 -21.78
N ASN A 682 2.76 5.33 -22.45
CA ASN A 682 2.76 3.87 -22.40
C ASN A 682 2.71 3.34 -20.96
N ARG A 683 1.83 3.91 -20.12
CA ARG A 683 1.69 3.45 -18.74
C ARG A 683 1.32 1.98 -18.69
N ILE A 684 1.96 1.29 -17.76
CA ILE A 684 1.66 -0.09 -17.41
C ILE A 684 0.44 -0.09 -16.50
N GLY A 685 -0.52 -0.92 -16.82
CA GLY A 685 -1.73 -1.11 -16.04
C GLY A 685 -2.34 -2.45 -16.36
N ILE A 686 -3.43 -2.77 -15.68
CA ILE A 686 -4.20 -3.97 -15.93
C ILE A 686 -5.28 -3.62 -16.95
N SER A 687 -5.51 -4.50 -17.94
CA SER A 687 -6.51 -4.36 -18.99
C SER A 687 -7.92 -4.24 -18.41
N ARG A 688 -8.89 -3.84 -19.22
CA ARG A 688 -10.28 -4.13 -18.89
C ARG A 688 -10.48 -5.64 -18.73
N VAL A 689 -11.57 -5.99 -18.10
CA VAL A 689 -12.03 -7.38 -18.01
C VAL A 689 -12.56 -7.86 -19.37
N PHE A 690 -12.19 -9.07 -19.77
CA PHE A 690 -12.72 -9.79 -20.91
C PHE A 690 -13.50 -10.99 -20.40
N THR A 691 -14.80 -11.05 -20.66
CA THR A 691 -15.63 -12.18 -20.27
C THR A 691 -15.52 -13.29 -21.31
N VAL A 692 -15.21 -14.51 -20.85
CA VAL A 692 -15.05 -15.69 -21.72
C VAL A 692 -16.40 -16.14 -22.25
N THR A 693 -16.51 -16.29 -23.55
CA THR A 693 -17.69 -16.80 -24.26
C THR A 693 -17.55 -18.28 -24.64
N ALA A 694 -18.63 -18.91 -25.05
CA ALA A 694 -18.59 -20.29 -25.61
C ALA A 694 -17.69 -20.38 -26.84
N ASP A 695 -17.66 -19.33 -27.70
CA ASP A 695 -16.80 -19.28 -28.88
C ASP A 695 -15.32 -19.19 -28.48
N ASP A 696 -14.99 -18.45 -27.44
CA ASP A 696 -13.62 -18.38 -26.92
C ASP A 696 -13.14 -19.72 -26.38
N LEU A 697 -14.02 -20.47 -25.69
CA LEU A 697 -13.72 -21.83 -25.21
C LEU A 697 -13.46 -22.80 -26.36
N ALA A 698 -14.24 -22.70 -27.42
CA ALA A 698 -14.03 -23.51 -28.63
C ALA A 698 -12.72 -23.16 -29.37
N ALA A 699 -12.35 -21.87 -29.38
CA ALA A 699 -11.14 -21.39 -30.05
C ALA A 699 -9.86 -21.69 -29.24
N LEU A 700 -9.90 -21.64 -27.91
CA LEU A 700 -8.76 -21.89 -27.03
C LEU A 700 -9.14 -22.80 -25.84
N PRO A 701 -8.87 -24.12 -25.92
CA PRO A 701 -9.20 -25.07 -24.85
C PRO A 701 -8.62 -24.75 -23.48
N ALA A 702 -7.50 -24.00 -23.42
CA ALA A 702 -6.89 -23.55 -22.15
C ALA A 702 -7.84 -22.66 -21.34
N LEU A 703 -8.83 -22.02 -21.95
CA LEU A 703 -9.87 -21.22 -21.28
C LEU A 703 -10.86 -22.07 -20.48
N SER A 704 -10.86 -23.40 -20.63
CA SER A 704 -11.69 -24.29 -19.79
C SER A 704 -11.41 -24.13 -18.29
N ALA A 705 -10.18 -23.74 -17.92
CA ALA A 705 -9.83 -23.43 -16.53
C ALA A 705 -10.51 -22.16 -16.01
N VAL A 706 -10.89 -21.23 -16.89
CA VAL A 706 -11.64 -20.01 -16.58
C VAL A 706 -13.13 -20.30 -16.57
N GLY A 707 -13.58 -21.04 -17.54
CA GLY A 707 -14.99 -21.37 -17.78
C GLY A 707 -15.74 -20.27 -18.54
N GLU A 708 -16.90 -20.64 -19.11
CA GLU A 708 -17.80 -19.67 -19.72
C GLU A 708 -18.35 -18.69 -18.68
N GLY A 709 -18.40 -17.41 -19.02
CA GLY A 709 -18.80 -16.35 -18.11
C GLY A 709 -17.72 -15.94 -17.11
N GLY A 710 -16.58 -16.62 -17.05
CA GLY A 710 -15.43 -16.19 -16.26
C GLY A 710 -14.71 -15.02 -16.91
N ASP A 711 -13.95 -14.27 -16.12
CA ASP A 711 -13.33 -13.01 -16.51
C ASP A 711 -11.80 -13.13 -16.59
N VAL A 712 -11.21 -12.56 -17.64
CA VAL A 712 -9.76 -12.50 -17.90
C VAL A 712 -9.29 -11.07 -17.91
N GLN A 713 -8.18 -10.79 -17.25
CA GLN A 713 -7.42 -9.53 -17.36
C GLN A 713 -5.91 -9.80 -17.36
N TYR A 714 -5.13 -8.85 -17.83
CA TYR A 714 -3.67 -8.98 -17.93
C TYR A 714 -2.98 -7.61 -17.93
N PHE A 715 -1.68 -7.58 -17.65
CA PHE A 715 -0.89 -6.35 -17.72
C PHE A 715 -0.63 -5.91 -19.18
N THR A 716 -0.73 -4.61 -19.43
CA THR A 716 -0.53 -4.02 -20.76
C THR A 716 0.02 -2.59 -20.66
N ASN A 717 0.75 -2.13 -21.68
CA ASN A 717 1.10 -0.73 -21.89
C ASN A 717 -0.05 -0.04 -22.63
N GLY A 718 -1.05 0.46 -21.92
CA GLY A 718 -2.35 0.76 -22.54
C GLY A 718 -2.70 2.23 -22.68
N PHE A 719 -2.10 3.14 -21.90
CA PHE A 719 -2.59 4.52 -21.82
C PHE A 719 -1.49 5.53 -21.49
N ASP A 720 -1.77 6.81 -21.73
CA ASP A 720 -0.92 7.95 -21.41
C ASP A 720 -1.64 8.85 -20.41
N THR A 721 -0.85 9.47 -19.50
CA THR A 721 -1.38 10.42 -18.52
C THR A 721 -0.62 11.74 -18.54
N ASN A 722 -1.31 12.79 -18.14
CA ASN A 722 -0.73 14.10 -17.91
C ASN A 722 -1.13 14.58 -16.51
N THR A 723 -0.15 14.74 -15.64
CA THR A 723 -0.33 15.25 -14.28
C THR A 723 0.20 16.67 -14.20
N LYS A 724 -0.58 17.59 -13.62
CA LYS A 724 -0.23 19.00 -13.42
C LYS A 724 -0.51 19.38 -11.98
N GLY A 725 0.34 20.20 -11.42
CA GLY A 725 0.10 20.66 -10.06
C GLY A 725 0.99 21.81 -9.63
N VAL A 726 0.72 22.26 -8.41
CA VAL A 726 1.50 23.29 -7.71
C VAL A 726 1.67 22.83 -6.26
N ASP A 727 2.89 22.88 -5.78
CA ASP A 727 3.23 22.71 -4.35
C ASP A 727 3.64 24.06 -3.77
N VAL A 728 3.11 24.39 -2.61
CA VAL A 728 3.51 25.57 -1.82
C VAL A 728 3.90 25.09 -0.43
N VAL A 729 5.09 25.44 0.04
CA VAL A 729 5.53 25.13 1.40
C VAL A 729 6.08 26.41 2.04
N GLY A 730 5.47 26.79 3.17
CA GLY A 730 5.88 27.93 3.98
C GLY A 730 6.22 27.50 5.40
N ASN A 731 7.39 27.91 5.89
CA ASN A 731 7.82 27.71 7.26
C ASN A 731 8.09 29.07 7.90
N TYR A 732 7.51 29.30 9.06
CA TYR A 732 7.72 30.54 9.81
C TYR A 732 8.03 30.21 11.28
N ARG A 733 9.12 30.80 11.76
CA ARG A 733 9.59 30.64 13.15
C ARG A 733 9.57 31.99 13.84
N THR A 734 9.05 32.00 15.05
CA THR A 734 9.02 33.22 15.87
C THR A 734 9.03 32.88 17.35
N GLU A 735 9.37 33.85 18.15
CA GLU A 735 9.17 33.79 19.59
C GLU A 735 7.76 34.30 19.91
N LEU A 736 7.05 33.58 20.80
CA LEU A 736 5.76 33.98 21.33
C LEU A 736 5.81 33.91 22.86
N GLY A 737 5.82 35.07 23.50
CA GLY A 737 6.07 35.13 24.93
C GLY A 737 7.50 34.65 25.25
N THR A 738 7.63 33.65 26.14
CA THR A 738 8.90 33.01 26.48
C THR A 738 9.17 31.72 25.66
N GLY A 739 8.26 31.36 24.74
CA GLY A 739 8.35 30.13 23.97
C GLY A 739 8.69 30.36 22.51
N LYS A 740 9.09 29.28 21.85
CA LYS A 740 9.40 29.23 20.39
C LYS A 740 8.21 28.64 19.64
N LEU A 741 7.71 29.34 18.62
CA LEU A 741 6.61 28.93 17.77
C LEU A 741 7.11 28.64 16.36
N ASN A 742 6.92 27.41 15.90
CA ASN A 742 7.19 27.00 14.53
C ASN A 742 5.86 26.75 13.82
N LEU A 743 5.62 27.46 12.72
CA LEU A 743 4.44 27.29 11.86
C LEU A 743 4.86 26.71 10.52
N THR A 744 4.17 25.68 10.07
CA THR A 744 4.33 25.12 8.71
C THR A 744 2.98 25.13 8.01
N LEU A 745 2.97 25.60 6.76
CA LEU A 745 1.83 25.51 5.86
C LEU A 745 2.28 24.84 4.57
N ALA A 746 1.70 23.71 4.23
CA ALA A 746 1.94 23.02 2.98
C ALA A 746 0.63 22.87 2.20
N TYR A 747 0.63 23.28 0.93
CA TYR A 747 -0.51 23.16 0.01
C TYR A 747 -0.07 22.42 -1.24
N ASN A 748 -0.93 21.54 -1.72
CA ASN A 748 -0.78 20.88 -3.01
C ASN A 748 -2.08 21.00 -3.81
N TYR A 749 -1.95 21.44 -5.04
CA TYR A 749 -2.92 21.23 -6.09
C TYR A 749 -2.39 20.17 -7.04
N ASN A 750 -3.17 19.12 -7.31
CA ASN A 750 -2.79 18.07 -8.23
C ASN A 750 -3.98 17.59 -9.07
N ARG A 751 -3.75 17.45 -10.37
CA ARG A 751 -4.71 16.88 -11.32
C ARG A 751 -4.02 15.96 -12.30
N SER A 752 -4.51 14.72 -12.41
CA SER A 752 -4.07 13.73 -13.38
C SER A 752 -5.19 13.44 -14.37
N ASP A 753 -4.90 13.48 -15.66
CA ASP A 753 -5.86 13.15 -16.72
C ASP A 753 -5.28 12.05 -17.62
N VAL A 754 -6.11 11.10 -18.03
CA VAL A 754 -5.78 10.13 -19.09
C VAL A 754 -5.95 10.83 -20.43
N THR A 755 -4.84 11.02 -21.15
CA THR A 755 -4.82 11.79 -22.40
C THR A 755 -4.97 10.91 -23.65
N ARG A 756 -4.60 9.63 -23.55
CA ARG A 756 -4.75 8.63 -24.59
C ARG A 756 -4.98 7.27 -23.93
N ALA A 757 -5.85 6.46 -24.50
CA ALA A 757 -5.99 5.05 -24.14
C ALA A 757 -6.22 4.23 -25.41
N ASN A 758 -5.56 3.08 -25.53
CA ASN A 758 -5.83 2.12 -26.58
C ASN A 758 -7.18 1.41 -26.28
N PRO A 759 -7.95 1.04 -27.29
CA PRO A 759 -9.20 0.31 -27.08
C PRO A 759 -8.98 -0.95 -26.20
N GLY A 760 -9.82 -1.16 -25.22
CA GLY A 760 -9.77 -2.34 -24.35
C GLY A 760 -8.67 -2.40 -23.30
N THR A 761 -7.80 -1.39 -23.18
CA THR A 761 -6.67 -1.41 -22.25
C THR A 761 -6.97 -0.79 -20.88
N ILE A 762 -8.02 0.01 -20.78
CA ILE A 762 -8.45 0.66 -19.54
C ILE A 762 -9.96 0.81 -19.54
N SER A 763 -10.63 0.55 -18.43
CA SER A 763 -12.08 0.80 -18.28
C SER A 763 -12.36 2.29 -18.11
N ASP A 764 -13.60 2.72 -18.41
CA ASP A 764 -14.05 4.08 -18.20
C ASP A 764 -14.06 4.46 -16.71
N GLU A 765 -14.41 3.52 -15.86
CA GLU A 765 -14.32 3.65 -14.40
C GLU A 765 -12.87 3.99 -13.98
N ARG A 766 -11.91 3.18 -14.42
CA ARG A 766 -10.49 3.41 -14.12
C ARG A 766 -9.98 4.76 -14.61
N ARG A 767 -10.45 5.20 -15.78
CA ARG A 767 -10.13 6.53 -16.32
C ARG A 767 -10.65 7.64 -15.40
N ARG A 768 -11.87 7.53 -14.90
CA ARG A 768 -12.46 8.48 -13.96
C ARG A 768 -11.72 8.50 -12.63
N ASP A 769 -11.36 7.33 -12.10
CA ASP A 769 -10.63 7.19 -10.83
C ASP A 769 -9.26 7.87 -10.89
N ILE A 770 -8.49 7.66 -11.95
CA ILE A 770 -7.19 8.34 -12.12
C ILE A 770 -7.34 9.87 -12.03
N SER A 771 -8.44 10.42 -12.53
CA SER A 771 -8.66 11.86 -12.59
C SER A 771 -9.32 12.47 -11.36
N ASN A 772 -10.11 11.69 -10.59
CA ASN A 772 -11.01 12.26 -9.58
C ASN A 772 -10.95 11.58 -8.22
N PHE A 773 -10.29 10.44 -8.08
CA PHE A 773 -10.27 9.67 -6.84
C PHE A 773 -9.49 10.35 -5.72
N ALA A 774 -8.33 10.96 -6.01
CA ALA A 774 -7.60 11.77 -5.05
C ALA A 774 -8.17 13.20 -4.99
N PRO A 775 -8.28 13.82 -3.80
CA PRO A 775 -8.60 15.25 -3.68
C PRO A 775 -7.61 16.09 -4.48
N LYS A 776 -8.12 17.01 -5.31
CA LYS A 776 -7.29 17.92 -6.11
C LYS A 776 -6.58 18.97 -5.25
N HIS A 777 -7.16 19.33 -4.13
CA HIS A 777 -6.64 20.32 -3.20
C HIS A 777 -6.38 19.68 -1.85
N ARG A 778 -5.17 19.83 -1.34
CA ARG A 778 -4.79 19.41 0.01
C ARG A 778 -4.01 20.52 0.69
N ILE A 779 -4.34 20.78 1.98
CA ILE A 779 -3.60 21.70 2.82
C ILE A 779 -3.24 20.98 4.12
N VAL A 780 -2.02 21.14 4.56
CA VAL A 780 -1.55 20.74 5.89
C VAL A 780 -1.01 21.99 6.58
N GLY A 781 -1.63 22.39 7.67
CA GLY A 781 -1.15 23.44 8.53
C GLY A 781 -0.73 22.87 9.88
N SER A 782 0.45 23.17 10.38
CA SER A 782 0.91 22.76 11.71
C SER A 782 1.48 23.92 12.50
N ALA A 783 1.26 23.88 13.81
CA ALA A 783 1.85 24.77 14.80
C ALA A 783 2.53 23.91 15.87
N ASN A 784 3.82 24.12 16.09
CA ASN A 784 4.58 23.51 17.15
C ASN A 784 5.05 24.63 18.09
N TYR A 785 4.60 24.60 19.35
CA TYR A 785 4.92 25.61 20.35
C TYR A 785 5.67 24.98 21.51
N LEU A 786 6.92 25.40 21.70
CA LEU A 786 7.78 24.98 22.80
C LEU A 786 7.81 26.10 23.85
N ILE A 787 7.39 25.79 25.05
CA ILE A 787 7.40 26.73 26.19
C ILE A 787 7.82 26.00 27.45
N ASN A 788 8.97 26.37 28.01
CA ASN A 788 9.59 25.69 29.14
C ASN A 788 9.69 24.16 28.83
N ASP A 789 9.15 23.34 29.72
CA ASP A 789 9.12 21.87 29.59
C ASP A 789 7.95 21.34 28.76
N PHE A 790 7.12 22.23 28.20
CA PHE A 790 5.96 21.81 27.40
C PHE A 790 6.20 21.95 25.92
N THR A 791 5.73 20.95 25.16
CA THR A 791 5.60 21.02 23.70
C THR A 791 4.13 20.84 23.34
N ILE A 792 3.56 21.80 22.62
CA ILE A 792 2.17 21.77 22.17
C ILE A 792 2.17 21.69 20.64
N ASN A 793 1.52 20.66 20.11
CA ASN A 793 1.36 20.48 18.67
C ASN A 793 -0.11 20.58 18.29
N ALA A 794 -0.40 21.39 17.29
CA ALA A 794 -1.71 21.46 16.65
C ALA A 794 -1.52 21.31 15.13
N ARG A 795 -2.35 20.50 14.49
CA ARG A 795 -2.36 20.32 13.05
C ARG A 795 -3.76 20.33 12.52
N ALA A 796 -3.96 20.96 11.35
CA ALA A 796 -5.17 20.89 10.56
C ALA A 796 -4.85 20.36 9.17
N ASN A 797 -5.63 19.37 8.71
CA ASN A 797 -5.54 18.80 7.37
C ASN A 797 -6.84 19.08 6.63
N TYR A 798 -6.79 19.86 5.55
CA TYR A 798 -7.89 20.03 4.63
C TYR A 798 -7.75 19.07 3.45
N PHE A 799 -8.81 18.38 3.15
CA PHE A 799 -8.97 17.50 2.01
C PHE A 799 -10.11 18.04 1.13
N GLY A 800 -9.80 18.38 -0.12
CA GLY A 800 -10.80 18.77 -1.10
C GLY A 800 -11.76 17.61 -1.40
N SER A 801 -12.82 17.88 -2.17
CA SER A 801 -13.74 16.84 -2.62
C SER A 801 -13.05 15.82 -3.52
N TRP A 802 -13.54 14.59 -3.51
CA TRP A 802 -13.09 13.49 -4.37
C TRP A 802 -14.29 12.68 -4.87
N THR A 803 -14.10 11.94 -5.96
CA THR A 803 -15.15 11.09 -6.56
C THR A 803 -14.68 9.66 -6.62
N ALA A 804 -15.51 8.73 -6.17
CA ALA A 804 -15.27 7.30 -6.29
C ALA A 804 -16.41 6.63 -7.05
N SER A 805 -16.07 5.63 -7.86
CA SER A 805 -16.96 4.93 -8.79
C SER A 805 -17.06 3.45 -8.42
N ASP A 806 -17.43 3.11 -7.20
CA ASP A 806 -17.49 1.69 -6.86
C ASP A 806 -18.59 1.39 -5.84
N TYR A 807 -19.75 1.13 -6.37
CA TYR A 807 -20.84 0.54 -5.58
C TYR A 807 -21.42 -0.63 -6.36
N PRO A 808 -20.85 -1.85 -6.24
CA PRO A 808 -21.27 -3.02 -7.01
C PRO A 808 -22.72 -3.44 -6.79
N THR A 809 -23.37 -2.87 -5.79
CA THR A 809 -24.78 -3.08 -5.49
C THR A 809 -25.72 -2.08 -6.17
N ASN A 810 -25.18 -1.04 -6.82
CA ASN A 810 -25.95 -0.06 -7.57
C ASN A 810 -25.87 -0.34 -9.07
N THR A 811 -27.02 -0.50 -9.71
CA THR A 811 -27.14 -0.63 -11.15
C THR A 811 -27.98 0.53 -11.69
N PRO A 812 -27.47 1.38 -12.59
CA PRO A 812 -26.07 1.44 -13.08
C PRO A 812 -25.08 1.90 -12.01
N LEU A 813 -23.78 1.62 -12.21
CA LEU A 813 -22.69 2.16 -11.39
C LEU A 813 -22.80 3.68 -11.34
N VAL A 814 -22.91 4.23 -10.12
CA VAL A 814 -23.06 5.67 -9.92
C VAL A 814 -21.80 6.21 -9.27
N ASP A 815 -21.18 7.19 -9.92
CA ASP A 815 -20.11 7.97 -9.32
C ASP A 815 -20.68 8.80 -8.17
N GLN A 816 -20.06 8.75 -7.00
CA GLN A 816 -20.38 9.63 -5.90
C GLN A 816 -19.24 10.59 -5.62
N THR A 817 -19.55 11.88 -5.55
CA THR A 817 -18.61 12.90 -5.07
C THR A 817 -18.82 13.12 -3.57
N PHE A 818 -17.75 12.92 -2.82
CA PHE A 818 -17.69 13.16 -1.38
C PHE A 818 -17.17 14.56 -1.12
N GLY A 819 -17.82 15.28 -0.18
CA GLY A 819 -17.52 16.67 0.13
C GLY A 819 -16.16 16.86 0.79
N ALA A 820 -15.64 18.07 0.70
CA ALA A 820 -14.40 18.46 1.37
C ALA A 820 -14.50 18.31 2.89
N LYS A 821 -13.41 17.93 3.55
CA LYS A 821 -13.32 17.72 5.00
C LYS A 821 -12.06 18.36 5.60
N VAL A 822 -12.16 18.70 6.86
CA VAL A 822 -11.02 19.09 7.71
C VAL A 822 -10.90 18.09 8.85
N THR A 823 -9.71 17.58 9.08
CA THR A 823 -9.36 16.87 10.31
C THR A 823 -8.37 17.71 11.12
N ALA A 824 -8.46 17.64 12.44
CA ALA A 824 -7.54 18.34 13.33
C ALA A 824 -6.89 17.34 14.28
N ASP A 825 -5.58 17.46 14.49
CA ASP A 825 -4.83 16.69 15.46
C ASP A 825 -4.29 17.65 16.53
N PHE A 826 -4.20 17.17 17.76
CA PHE A 826 -3.68 17.94 18.88
C PHE A 826 -2.94 17.03 19.84
N ASP A 827 -1.78 17.46 20.31
CA ASP A 827 -1.11 16.84 21.45
C ASP A 827 -0.37 17.86 22.33
N ILE A 828 -0.21 17.48 23.59
CA ILE A 828 0.59 18.19 24.58
C ILE A 828 1.55 17.20 25.22
N SER A 829 2.82 17.58 25.25
CA SER A 829 3.90 16.82 25.87
C SER A 829 4.49 17.62 27.03
N TYR A 830 4.78 16.95 28.15
CA TYR A 830 5.57 17.46 29.24
C TYR A 830 6.87 16.66 29.34
N THR A 831 8.02 17.36 29.36
CA THR A 831 9.34 16.74 29.45
C THR A 831 9.97 17.08 30.83
N TYR A 832 10.19 16.05 31.63
CA TYR A 832 10.82 16.16 32.93
C TYR A 832 12.31 15.87 32.85
N ASN A 833 13.16 16.77 33.37
CA ASN A 833 14.63 16.67 33.39
C ASN A 833 15.22 16.37 32.01
N GLU A 834 14.65 16.90 30.94
CA GLU A 834 15.09 16.71 29.54
C GLU A 834 15.09 15.23 29.06
N LYS A 835 14.67 14.29 29.90
CA LYS A 835 14.79 12.85 29.69
C LYS A 835 13.46 12.11 29.56
N TYR A 836 12.48 12.50 30.37
CA TYR A 836 11.22 11.77 30.50
C TYR A 836 10.09 12.60 29.90
N THR A 837 9.54 12.18 28.79
CA THR A 837 8.43 12.88 28.13
C THR A 837 7.16 12.07 28.22
N LEU A 838 6.07 12.69 28.70
CA LEU A 838 4.72 12.15 28.64
C LEU A 838 3.90 12.99 27.67
N THR A 839 3.26 12.35 26.71
CA THR A 839 2.40 12.98 25.70
C THR A 839 0.98 12.48 25.83
N LEU A 840 0.02 13.40 25.82
CA LEU A 840 -1.40 13.12 25.66
C LEU A 840 -1.84 13.73 24.33
N GLY A 841 -2.52 12.95 23.48
CA GLY A 841 -2.88 13.44 22.17
C GLY A 841 -4.10 12.79 21.57
N ALA A 842 -4.63 13.44 20.54
CA ALA A 842 -5.70 12.94 19.70
C ALA A 842 -5.42 13.21 18.23
N ASN A 843 -5.61 12.17 17.42
CA ASN A 843 -5.66 12.27 15.96
C ASN A 843 -7.13 12.40 15.55
N ASN A 844 -7.41 13.29 14.60
CA ASN A 844 -8.77 13.62 14.22
C ASN A 844 -9.66 13.95 15.44
N LEU A 845 -9.22 14.94 16.20
CA LEU A 845 -9.78 15.39 17.49
C LEU A 845 -11.32 15.57 17.44
N PHE A 846 -11.86 16.04 16.32
CA PHE A 846 -13.30 16.33 16.17
C PHE A 846 -14.10 15.15 15.58
N ASN A 847 -13.50 13.95 15.49
CA ASN A 847 -14.16 12.75 15.00
C ASN A 847 -14.73 12.91 13.58
N THR A 848 -14.05 13.67 12.73
CA THR A 848 -14.46 13.93 11.34
C THR A 848 -14.43 12.61 10.53
N ARG A 849 -15.46 12.37 9.73
CA ARG A 849 -15.59 11.21 8.84
C ARG A 849 -15.93 11.65 7.42
N PRO A 850 -15.65 10.82 6.41
CA PRO A 850 -16.18 11.03 5.07
C PRO A 850 -17.71 11.11 5.07
N ASP A 851 -18.29 11.66 4.03
CA ASP A 851 -19.72 11.54 3.82
C ASP A 851 -20.10 10.06 3.69
N ARG A 852 -21.31 9.73 4.12
CA ARG A 852 -21.85 8.39 3.91
C ARG A 852 -22.11 8.15 2.43
N ILE A 853 -22.10 6.87 2.05
CA ILE A 853 -22.60 6.46 0.74
C ILE A 853 -24.05 6.90 0.63
N ALA A 854 -24.39 7.59 -0.46
CA ALA A 854 -25.73 8.06 -0.71
C ALA A 854 -26.70 6.87 -0.83
N PRO A 855 -27.87 6.91 -0.16
CA PRO A 855 -28.85 5.85 -0.26
C PRO A 855 -29.37 5.76 -1.70
N SER A 856 -29.43 4.54 -2.21
CA SER A 856 -30.09 4.28 -3.50
C SER A 856 -31.59 4.27 -3.32
N THR A 857 -32.31 5.06 -4.11
CA THR A 857 -33.77 5.05 -4.14
C THR A 857 -34.37 3.85 -4.87
N THR A 858 -33.51 3.15 -5.66
CA THR A 858 -33.92 2.01 -6.48
C THR A 858 -33.47 0.65 -5.91
N ASN A 859 -32.56 0.63 -4.91
CA ASN A 859 -32.08 -0.59 -4.28
C ASN A 859 -32.73 -0.78 -2.90
N PRO A 860 -33.71 -1.69 -2.75
CA PRO A 860 -34.41 -1.91 -1.49
C PRO A 860 -33.51 -2.38 -0.35
N LEU A 861 -32.30 -2.89 -0.64
CA LEU A 861 -31.34 -3.32 0.36
C LEU A 861 -30.78 -2.16 1.21
N PHE A 862 -30.78 -0.94 0.67
CA PHE A 862 -30.46 0.26 1.46
C PHE A 862 -31.46 0.52 2.58
N ALA A 863 -32.75 0.32 2.30
CA ALA A 863 -33.77 0.50 3.32
C ALA A 863 -33.62 -0.51 4.47
N LEU A 864 -33.16 -1.73 4.15
CA LEU A 864 -32.99 -2.80 5.13
C LEU A 864 -31.74 -2.59 6.02
N THR A 865 -30.65 -2.10 5.45
CA THR A 865 -29.36 -2.03 6.14
C THR A 865 -28.97 -0.62 6.59
N ASN A 866 -29.63 0.42 6.07
CA ASN A 866 -29.19 1.81 6.13
C ASN A 866 -27.72 1.98 5.65
N ALA A 867 -27.31 1.13 4.71
CA ALA A 867 -25.97 0.99 4.14
C ALA A 867 -26.11 0.34 2.76
N THR A 868 -24.99 0.09 2.05
CA THR A 868 -25.02 -0.74 0.84
C THR A 868 -25.51 -2.16 1.15
N GLY A 869 -25.92 -2.91 0.15
CA GLY A 869 -26.36 -4.31 0.34
C GLY A 869 -25.32 -5.22 1.00
N ASP A 870 -24.03 -4.89 0.87
CA ASP A 870 -22.90 -5.56 1.52
C ASP A 870 -22.44 -4.88 2.84
N GLY A 871 -23.20 -3.90 3.34
CA GLY A 871 -23.03 -3.29 4.65
C GLY A 871 -22.02 -2.13 4.71
N GLN A 872 -21.59 -1.57 3.58
CA GLN A 872 -20.74 -0.37 3.58
C GLN A 872 -21.55 0.88 3.94
N ILE A 873 -21.09 1.62 4.94
CA ILE A 873 -21.66 2.93 5.34
C ILE A 873 -20.85 4.06 4.71
N TYR A 874 -19.54 3.90 4.63
CA TYR A 874 -18.57 4.86 4.11
C TYR A 874 -17.89 4.33 2.84
N PRO A 875 -17.27 5.21 2.02
CA PRO A 875 -16.52 4.75 0.86
C PRO A 875 -15.45 3.72 1.27
N ARG A 876 -15.28 2.68 0.48
CA ARG A 876 -14.36 1.56 0.77
C ARG A 876 -12.94 2.01 1.08
N SER A 877 -12.42 2.96 0.32
CA SER A 877 -11.10 3.54 0.52
C SER A 877 -10.93 4.32 1.82
N GLY A 878 -12.03 4.61 2.53
CA GLY A 878 -12.03 5.56 3.62
C GLY A 878 -11.79 7.01 3.18
N GLY A 879 -11.75 7.27 1.87
CA GLY A 879 -11.31 8.55 1.34
C GLY A 879 -9.83 8.83 1.70
N PRO A 880 -9.40 10.08 1.67
CA PRO A 880 -7.99 10.45 1.87
C PRO A 880 -7.51 10.37 3.32
N PHE A 881 -8.38 10.16 4.31
CA PHE A 881 -8.02 10.16 5.74
C PHE A 881 -8.63 9.02 6.56
N GLY A 882 -9.36 8.09 5.92
CA GLY A 882 -10.01 6.97 6.56
C GLY A 882 -11.39 7.31 7.15
N PHE A 883 -12.13 6.29 7.59
CA PHE A 883 -13.49 6.43 8.14
C PHE A 883 -13.60 6.01 9.62
N ASN A 884 -12.48 5.69 10.29
CA ASN A 884 -12.52 5.20 11.67
C ASN A 884 -12.84 6.28 12.70
N GLY A 885 -12.68 7.57 12.34
CA GLY A 885 -12.97 8.69 13.23
C GLY A 885 -11.80 9.09 14.13
N GLY A 886 -12.11 9.68 15.29
CA GLY A 886 -11.12 10.19 16.22
C GLY A 886 -10.40 9.09 17.02
N PHE A 887 -9.11 9.32 17.28
CA PHE A 887 -8.23 8.37 17.99
C PHE A 887 -7.45 9.13 19.06
N TRP A 888 -7.56 8.73 20.35
CA TRP A 888 -6.76 9.27 21.43
C TRP A 888 -5.57 8.37 21.75
N TYR A 889 -4.50 8.93 22.28
CA TYR A 889 -3.33 8.17 22.68
C TYR A 889 -2.58 8.81 23.85
N VAL A 890 -1.85 7.95 24.56
CA VAL A 890 -0.84 8.30 25.54
C VAL A 890 0.50 7.74 25.06
N ARG A 891 1.56 8.53 25.14
CA ARG A 891 2.92 8.12 24.77
C ARG A 891 3.89 8.52 25.87
N ALA A 892 4.66 7.56 26.34
CA ALA A 892 5.79 7.78 27.22
C ALA A 892 7.09 7.59 26.42
N ARG A 893 8.03 8.51 26.61
CA ARG A 893 9.35 8.51 25.96
C ARG A 893 10.44 8.75 26.98
N VAL A 894 11.55 8.03 26.86
CA VAL A 894 12.73 8.17 27.73
C VAL A 894 13.96 8.29 26.85
N VAL A 895 14.84 9.25 27.11
CA VAL A 895 16.08 9.52 26.37
C VAL A 895 17.25 9.60 27.35
N TYR A 896 18.35 8.88 27.06
CA TYR A 896 19.60 8.88 27.82
C TYR A 896 20.81 9.07 26.90
#